data_e0adc27f0b95bd4e49ae08f33bf84a97
#
_entry.id   e0adc27f0b95bd4e49ae08f33bf84a97
#
_cell.length_a   1.000
_cell.length_b   1.000
_cell.length_c   1.000
_cell.angle_alpha   90.00
_cell.angle_beta   90.00
_cell.angle_gamma   90.00
#
_symmetry.space_group_name_H-M   'P 1'
#
loop_
_entity.id
_entity.type
_entity.pdbx_description
1 polymer ?
#
loop_
_entity_poly.entity_id
_entity_poly.type
_entity_poly.pdbx_seq_one_letter_code
_entity_poly.pdbx_strand_id
1 'polypeptide(L)'
;MNKLIPLSMLLGFSLPVLAAPTLVSEQVKQEGKLGIPYQMYKLDNGLTVILAPDHSDPLVHLDVTYHVGSSRETVGKSGFAHFFEHMMFQGSKHVGDQEHMRIINEAGGDMNGTTNKDRTNYYETVPANQLEKVLWLEADRMGFLLDAVSQKKFEIQRATVKNERAQRIDNQPYGLVGERVGEALYPRTHPYSWQPIGYVEDLDRVDVNDLKQFFLRWYGPNNATLTLGGDFDTKQALAWIEQYFGSIPRGPDVAEPTPQPATLPATRYVTLEDKVHLPLLYISYPTVSLGDPQEPALDIFADVLGGSASSMLYQSLVKTGKAIEAGASHSCEELACTLTVYAYPNPAADGSLKTLKGEVDKVIGEFAQRGIKPADLEKAISSYRASAIWGLDSIEGKVSQLAMGQVLARDPDYVFKNLDAIARVKGSDVKAAYDKFIQNKPAVVLSVVPKGKSDWQAATPNFTPAKRELPDYSKHDKVLAERPVKDDFDRSVQPKAADAVSVKVPAIWRGKLGKGIEIIGTHSDEIPAVSIMIALPGGIRAEGKGELGLASLTAAMLEQGTTRLSEAELSDELQKLGASISVSSAQYNNLITISSLADKLPETLALVREVLLQPGLREADFERLKTQMLQGMKQSEQQPEWLAGQAFRELVYGKQNRLGQPSDGVLADVEKLTLADVKRFYEAYYNPTNAKVVVTGDVTAQQVESGLAFLTQWQGAAPTLGDLKPGGEQAKPGIYLVDKPGAPQSVIRIGRRAMPFDTTGDYFIANLMNFNLGGNFNSRINLNLREDKGYTYGASSGFQANREAGVFATGANVRTDATVDAIRQFLKEMDGYRKSGPTPVELAYMRSAVSQQDVLSYETLGQKAGFLLQMIMYDLKPDYVQAQNNLIKTVSPETLKASAARWLDPAEMVIVVVGDKQKLEKPLSELHLPIYPLQLP
;
A
#
# COMPACT_ATOMS: atom_id res chain seq x y z
N MET A 1 -19.69 -68.38 -57.61
CA MET A 1 -18.91 -67.16 -57.78
C MET A 1 -19.33 -66.15 -56.67
N ASN A 2 -18.69 -66.24 -55.49
CA ASN A 2 -18.99 -65.37 -54.38
C ASN A 2 -18.03 -64.22 -54.41
N LYS A 3 -18.51 -62.96 -54.44
CA LYS A 3 -17.70 -61.76 -54.29
C LYS A 3 -17.70 -61.33 -52.81
N LEU A 4 -16.55 -61.39 -52.15
CA LEU A 4 -16.32 -60.81 -50.84
C LEU A 4 -16.12 -59.30 -51.00
N ILE A 5 -16.85 -58.53 -50.19
CA ILE A 5 -16.71 -57.07 -50.00
C ILE A 5 -15.84 -56.90 -48.72
N PRO A 6 -14.72 -56.15 -48.74
CA PRO A 6 -13.96 -55.87 -47.53
C PRO A 6 -14.67 -54.76 -46.71
N LEU A 7 -14.93 -55.06 -45.42
CA LEU A 7 -15.44 -54.09 -44.43
C LEU A 7 -14.27 -53.23 -43.94
N SER A 8 -14.21 -51.96 -44.35
CA SER A 8 -13.26 -50.99 -43.84
C SER A 8 -13.66 -50.53 -42.44
N MET A 9 -12.91 -50.95 -41.41
CA MET A 9 -13.04 -50.36 -40.05
C MET A 9 -12.50 -48.93 -40.09
N LEU A 10 -13.39 -47.92 -39.99
CA LEU A 10 -13.05 -46.58 -39.60
C LEU A 10 -12.78 -46.59 -38.09
N LEU A 11 -11.54 -46.50 -37.70
CA LEU A 11 -11.10 -46.12 -36.37
C LEU A 11 -11.41 -44.63 -36.21
N GLY A 12 -12.53 -44.27 -35.56
CA GLY A 12 -12.83 -42.94 -35.13
C GLY A 12 -11.89 -42.59 -33.98
N PHE A 13 -10.90 -41.74 -34.24
CA PHE A 13 -10.21 -41.01 -33.20
C PHE A 13 -11.20 -40.01 -32.61
N SER A 14 -11.83 -40.33 -31.47
CA SER A 14 -12.49 -39.34 -30.65
C SER A 14 -11.42 -38.46 -29.99
N LEU A 15 -11.22 -37.25 -30.52
CA LEU A 15 -10.54 -36.19 -29.82
C LEU A 15 -11.32 -35.96 -28.50
N PRO A 16 -10.66 -35.83 -27.36
CA PRO A 16 -11.35 -35.42 -26.14
C PRO A 16 -11.90 -33.99 -26.37
N VAL A 17 -13.20 -33.89 -26.54
CA VAL A 17 -13.90 -32.61 -26.48
C VAL A 17 -13.77 -32.19 -25.00
N LEU A 18 -13.03 -31.15 -24.71
CA LEU A 18 -13.06 -30.51 -23.41
C LEU A 18 -14.54 -30.13 -23.15
N ALA A 19 -15.08 -30.51 -21.99
CA ALA A 19 -16.46 -30.15 -21.68
C ALA A 19 -16.49 -28.65 -21.39
N ALA A 20 -17.48 -27.96 -21.98
CA ALA A 20 -17.62 -26.52 -21.80
C ALA A 20 -17.69 -26.14 -20.30
N PRO A 21 -17.11 -25.02 -19.87
CA PRO A 21 -17.15 -24.56 -18.49
C PRO A 21 -18.57 -24.51 -17.93
N THR A 22 -18.76 -25.04 -16.73
CA THR A 22 -20.10 -25.12 -16.11
C THR A 22 -20.40 -23.84 -15.37
N LEU A 23 -21.49 -23.14 -15.71
CA LEU A 23 -22.00 -22.00 -14.93
C LEU A 23 -22.49 -22.50 -13.56
N VAL A 24 -21.92 -21.97 -12.48
CA VAL A 24 -22.20 -22.35 -11.09
C VAL A 24 -23.19 -21.37 -10.44
N SER A 25 -22.95 -20.07 -10.62
CA SER A 25 -23.81 -19.00 -10.09
C SER A 25 -23.71 -17.75 -10.94
N GLU A 26 -24.72 -16.89 -10.83
CA GLU A 26 -24.77 -15.59 -11.47
C GLU A 26 -25.40 -14.57 -10.54
N GLN A 27 -24.77 -13.40 -10.43
CA GLN A 27 -25.30 -12.23 -9.74
C GLN A 27 -25.55 -11.12 -10.76
N VAL A 28 -26.80 -10.67 -10.85
CA VAL A 28 -27.19 -9.57 -11.71
C VAL A 28 -27.32 -8.27 -10.91
N LYS A 29 -27.03 -7.13 -11.55
CA LYS A 29 -27.21 -5.81 -10.93
C LYS A 29 -28.67 -5.62 -10.51
N GLN A 30 -28.90 -5.30 -9.25
CA GLN A 30 -30.22 -4.99 -8.69
C GLN A 30 -30.29 -3.49 -8.42
N GLU A 31 -31.33 -2.84 -8.95
CA GLU A 31 -31.53 -1.41 -8.73
C GLU A 31 -31.68 -1.08 -7.24
N GLY A 32 -30.95 -0.07 -6.78
CA GLY A 32 -30.94 0.37 -5.39
C GLY A 32 -30.19 -0.53 -4.40
N LYS A 33 -29.54 -1.61 -4.84
CA LYS A 33 -28.67 -2.45 -3.99
C LYS A 33 -27.20 -2.33 -4.39
N LEU A 34 -26.35 -2.32 -3.37
CA LEU A 34 -24.91 -2.48 -3.57
C LEU A 34 -24.60 -3.93 -3.93
N GLY A 35 -23.70 -4.13 -4.87
CA GLY A 35 -23.25 -5.43 -5.32
C GLY A 35 -22.46 -5.33 -6.62
N ILE A 36 -21.68 -6.33 -6.90
CA ILE A 36 -20.90 -6.46 -8.13
C ILE A 36 -21.58 -7.53 -8.99
N PRO A 37 -22.02 -7.22 -10.22
CA PRO A 37 -22.53 -8.24 -11.14
C PRO A 37 -21.40 -9.20 -11.55
N TYR A 38 -21.65 -10.49 -11.54
CA TYR A 38 -20.68 -11.50 -11.96
C TYR A 38 -21.36 -12.78 -12.47
N GLN A 39 -20.60 -13.57 -13.21
CA GLN A 39 -20.89 -14.96 -13.55
C GLN A 39 -19.75 -15.84 -13.04
N MET A 40 -20.06 -16.90 -12.30
CA MET A 40 -19.08 -17.84 -11.78
C MET A 40 -19.20 -19.19 -12.50
N TYR A 41 -18.06 -19.65 -13.01
CA TYR A 41 -17.93 -20.91 -13.73
C TYR A 41 -16.95 -21.84 -13.03
N LYS A 42 -17.02 -23.14 -13.38
CA LYS A 42 -16.04 -24.14 -12.99
C LYS A 42 -15.57 -24.92 -14.20
N LEU A 43 -14.23 -25.04 -14.36
CA LEU A 43 -13.59 -25.87 -15.38
C LEU A 43 -13.51 -27.32 -14.89
N ASP A 44 -13.33 -28.28 -15.80
CA ASP A 44 -13.19 -29.71 -15.51
C ASP A 44 -11.99 -30.04 -14.60
N ASN A 45 -10.90 -29.28 -14.70
CA ASN A 45 -9.74 -29.41 -13.82
C ASN A 45 -9.97 -28.85 -12.41
N GLY A 46 -11.12 -28.24 -12.17
CA GLY A 46 -11.51 -27.70 -10.87
C GLY A 46 -11.20 -26.22 -10.65
N LEU A 47 -10.65 -25.50 -11.65
CA LEU A 47 -10.47 -24.05 -11.56
C LEU A 47 -11.83 -23.34 -11.44
N THR A 48 -11.96 -22.49 -10.43
CA THR A 48 -13.10 -21.58 -10.29
C THR A 48 -12.80 -20.30 -11.07
N VAL A 49 -13.75 -19.84 -11.89
CA VAL A 49 -13.60 -18.63 -12.70
C VAL A 49 -14.76 -17.69 -12.40
N ILE A 50 -14.45 -16.44 -12.03
CA ILE A 50 -15.43 -15.39 -11.80
C ILE A 50 -15.20 -14.28 -12.85
N LEU A 51 -16.24 -13.95 -13.60
CA LEU A 51 -16.23 -12.93 -14.65
C LEU A 51 -17.16 -11.78 -14.26
N ALA A 52 -16.60 -10.58 -14.13
CA ALA A 52 -17.32 -9.36 -13.78
C ALA A 52 -17.11 -8.28 -14.87
N PRO A 53 -17.82 -8.36 -16.02
CA PRO A 53 -17.66 -7.40 -17.10
C PRO A 53 -18.12 -6.00 -16.67
N ASP A 54 -17.26 -5.01 -16.94
CA ASP A 54 -17.49 -3.60 -16.67
C ASP A 54 -16.85 -2.76 -17.81
N HIS A 55 -17.68 -2.03 -18.55
CA HIS A 55 -17.24 -1.27 -19.73
C HIS A 55 -17.05 0.22 -19.47
N SER A 56 -16.92 0.62 -18.19
CA SER A 56 -16.73 2.03 -17.78
C SER A 56 -15.41 2.58 -18.31
N ASP A 57 -14.34 1.82 -18.12
CA ASP A 57 -12.98 2.15 -18.57
C ASP A 57 -12.38 1.02 -19.43
N PRO A 58 -11.49 1.34 -20.38
CA PRO A 58 -10.90 0.35 -21.27
C PRO A 58 -9.78 -0.47 -20.60
N LEU A 59 -10.03 -0.97 -19.40
CA LEU A 59 -9.12 -1.73 -18.53
C LEU A 59 -9.66 -3.11 -18.24
N VAL A 60 -8.77 -4.03 -17.95
CA VAL A 60 -9.08 -5.29 -17.29
C VAL A 60 -8.17 -5.52 -16.10
N HIS A 61 -8.74 -6.10 -15.05
CA HIS A 61 -7.99 -6.59 -13.89
C HIS A 61 -8.21 -8.09 -13.75
N LEU A 62 -7.11 -8.82 -13.71
CA LEU A 62 -7.06 -10.26 -13.51
C LEU A 62 -6.43 -10.57 -12.15
N ASP A 63 -7.09 -11.39 -11.34
CA ASP A 63 -6.57 -11.92 -10.09
C ASP A 63 -6.62 -13.45 -10.11
N VAL A 64 -5.48 -14.10 -9.87
CA VAL A 64 -5.40 -15.54 -9.65
C VAL A 64 -5.05 -15.77 -8.20
N THR A 65 -6.05 -16.08 -7.38
CA THR A 65 -5.89 -16.37 -5.95
C THR A 65 -5.83 -17.86 -5.68
N TYR A 66 -4.75 -18.31 -5.05
CA TYR A 66 -4.58 -19.67 -4.54
C TYR A 66 -4.93 -19.71 -3.05
N HIS A 67 -5.74 -20.70 -2.63
CA HIS A 67 -6.08 -20.93 -1.22
C HIS A 67 -4.92 -21.59 -0.49
N VAL A 68 -3.80 -20.88 -0.45
CA VAL A 68 -2.55 -21.26 0.22
C VAL A 68 -1.82 -20.03 0.71
N GLY A 69 -1.58 -19.96 2.00
CA GLY A 69 -0.77 -18.95 2.67
C GLY A 69 0.10 -19.63 3.72
N SER A 70 0.62 -18.86 4.67
CA SER A 70 1.49 -19.42 5.70
C SER A 70 0.76 -20.44 6.63
N SER A 71 -0.56 -20.47 6.62
CA SER A 71 -1.35 -21.47 7.35
C SER A 71 -1.20 -22.91 6.81
N ARG A 72 -0.71 -23.06 5.58
CA ARG A 72 -0.46 -24.37 4.95
C ARG A 72 0.98 -24.84 5.09
N GLU A 73 1.82 -24.08 5.76
CA GLU A 73 3.22 -24.42 6.03
C GLU A 73 3.34 -25.41 7.18
N THR A 74 4.48 -26.05 7.26
CA THR A 74 4.81 -27.00 8.34
C THR A 74 5.77 -26.36 9.34
N VAL A 75 5.63 -26.68 10.63
CA VAL A 75 6.57 -26.21 11.66
C VAL A 75 8.02 -26.45 11.23
N GLY A 76 8.85 -25.41 11.28
CA GLY A 76 10.25 -25.46 10.85
C GLY A 76 10.47 -25.19 9.35
N LYS A 77 9.40 -24.93 8.59
CA LYS A 77 9.43 -24.51 7.20
C LYS A 77 8.53 -23.29 6.99
N SER A 78 8.58 -22.33 7.93
CA SER A 78 7.82 -21.07 7.82
C SER A 78 8.42 -20.12 6.80
N GLY A 79 7.59 -19.28 6.21
CA GLY A 79 7.97 -18.34 5.16
C GLY A 79 7.91 -18.91 3.75
N PHE A 80 7.42 -20.15 3.60
CA PHE A 80 7.46 -20.89 2.34
C PHE A 80 6.46 -20.35 1.31
N ALA A 81 5.25 -20.04 1.75
CA ALA A 81 4.22 -19.48 0.87
C ALA A 81 4.66 -18.12 0.29
N HIS A 82 5.23 -17.27 1.13
CA HIS A 82 5.76 -15.98 0.70
C HIS A 82 7.02 -16.12 -0.16
N PHE A 83 7.93 -17.02 0.20
CA PHE A 83 9.09 -17.32 -0.64
C PHE A 83 8.64 -17.85 -2.02
N PHE A 84 7.57 -18.63 -2.05
CA PHE A 84 7.02 -19.14 -3.29
C PHE A 84 6.41 -18.02 -4.14
N GLU A 85 5.76 -17.04 -3.51
CA GLU A 85 5.30 -15.83 -4.20
C GLU A 85 6.44 -15.19 -5.02
N HIS A 86 7.62 -14.99 -4.42
CA HIS A 86 8.80 -14.47 -5.12
C HIS A 86 9.24 -15.35 -6.30
N MET A 87 9.21 -16.67 -6.11
CA MET A 87 9.62 -17.62 -7.16
C MET A 87 8.68 -17.61 -8.38
N MET A 88 7.41 -17.27 -8.18
CA MET A 88 6.42 -17.19 -9.25
C MET A 88 6.70 -16.07 -10.28
N PHE A 89 7.57 -15.13 -9.97
CA PHE A 89 8.00 -14.07 -10.88
C PHE A 89 9.32 -14.40 -11.62
N GLN A 90 9.91 -15.56 -11.35
CA GLN A 90 11.23 -15.94 -11.88
C GLN A 90 11.15 -16.70 -13.23
N GLY A 91 10.03 -16.50 -13.96
CA GLY A 91 9.80 -17.14 -15.26
C GLY A 91 9.12 -18.51 -15.16
N SER A 92 8.79 -19.05 -16.31
CA SER A 92 8.19 -20.37 -16.51
C SER A 92 8.79 -21.00 -17.78
N LYS A 93 8.24 -22.12 -18.26
CA LYS A 93 8.82 -22.82 -19.42
C LYS A 93 8.90 -21.96 -20.69
N HIS A 94 7.86 -21.16 -20.96
CA HIS A 94 7.76 -20.37 -22.19
C HIS A 94 7.97 -18.88 -21.94
N VAL A 95 8.14 -18.47 -20.68
CA VAL A 95 8.40 -17.10 -20.27
C VAL A 95 9.77 -17.05 -19.59
N GLY A 96 10.69 -16.29 -20.20
CA GLY A 96 12.05 -16.17 -19.72
C GLY A 96 12.17 -15.55 -18.33
N ASP A 97 13.37 -15.64 -17.78
CA ASP A 97 13.70 -14.99 -16.52
C ASP A 97 13.48 -13.48 -16.61
N GLN A 98 12.79 -12.89 -15.62
CA GLN A 98 12.40 -11.48 -15.57
C GLN A 98 11.41 -11.03 -16.67
N GLU A 99 11.01 -11.92 -17.59
CA GLU A 99 10.13 -11.54 -18.70
C GLU A 99 8.68 -11.36 -18.28
N HIS A 100 8.22 -12.02 -17.22
CA HIS A 100 6.85 -11.87 -16.73
C HIS A 100 6.51 -10.39 -16.45
N MET A 101 7.29 -9.75 -15.57
CA MET A 101 7.13 -8.33 -15.27
C MET A 101 7.40 -7.42 -16.48
N ARG A 102 8.37 -7.78 -17.32
CA ARG A 102 8.68 -7.02 -18.53
C ARG A 102 7.48 -6.99 -19.50
N ILE A 103 6.82 -8.12 -19.70
CA ILE A 103 5.65 -8.22 -20.58
C ILE A 103 4.49 -7.36 -20.08
N ILE A 104 4.20 -7.37 -18.78
CA ILE A 104 3.14 -6.54 -18.19
C ILE A 104 3.49 -5.06 -18.27
N ASN A 105 4.70 -4.66 -17.89
CA ASN A 105 5.15 -3.28 -18.01
C ASN A 105 5.13 -2.78 -19.46
N GLU A 106 5.57 -3.62 -20.44
CA GLU A 106 5.54 -3.29 -21.86
C GLU A 106 4.11 -3.13 -22.38
N ALA A 107 3.16 -3.84 -21.80
CA ALA A 107 1.73 -3.67 -22.04
C ALA A 107 1.15 -2.38 -21.41
N GLY A 108 1.92 -1.61 -20.65
CA GLY A 108 1.46 -0.43 -19.92
C GLY A 108 0.68 -0.77 -18.66
N GLY A 109 0.78 -2.02 -18.19
CA GLY A 109 0.09 -2.51 -17.01
C GLY A 109 0.88 -2.35 -15.72
N ASP A 110 0.20 -2.64 -14.63
CA ASP A 110 0.75 -2.83 -13.30
C ASP A 110 0.45 -4.23 -12.80
N MET A 111 1.29 -4.77 -11.92
CA MET A 111 1.14 -6.11 -11.37
C MET A 111 1.78 -6.25 -10.01
N ASN A 112 1.24 -7.17 -9.21
CA ASN A 112 1.84 -7.54 -7.94
C ASN A 112 1.48 -8.97 -7.52
N GLY A 113 2.08 -9.45 -6.43
CA GLY A 113 1.67 -10.62 -5.69
C GLY A 113 1.60 -10.29 -4.20
N THR A 114 0.74 -10.97 -3.48
CA THR A 114 0.66 -10.85 -2.02
C THR A 114 0.42 -12.19 -1.36
N THR A 115 1.01 -12.39 -0.19
CA THR A 115 0.80 -13.56 0.66
C THR A 115 0.35 -13.13 2.04
N ASN A 116 -0.74 -13.72 2.53
CA ASN A 116 -1.15 -13.63 3.91
C ASN A 116 -1.17 -15.02 4.57
N LYS A 117 -1.82 -15.17 5.69
CA LYS A 117 -1.90 -16.46 6.39
C LYS A 117 -2.67 -17.50 5.59
N ASP A 118 -3.70 -17.12 4.83
CA ASP A 118 -4.67 -18.05 4.27
C ASP A 118 -4.66 -18.14 2.74
N ARG A 119 -4.13 -17.12 2.05
CA ARG A 119 -4.10 -17.07 0.58
C ARG A 119 -2.81 -16.45 0.04
N THR A 120 -2.49 -16.80 -1.21
CA THR A 120 -1.50 -16.10 -2.06
C THR A 120 -2.17 -15.75 -3.37
N ASN A 121 -2.07 -14.49 -3.81
CA ASN A 121 -2.61 -14.08 -5.10
C ASN A 121 -1.58 -13.38 -5.96
N TYR A 122 -1.86 -13.36 -7.26
CA TYR A 122 -1.12 -12.66 -8.30
C TYR A 122 -2.15 -11.92 -9.13
N TYR A 123 -1.90 -10.65 -9.39
CA TYR A 123 -2.87 -9.81 -10.08
C TYR A 123 -2.22 -8.78 -10.98
N GLU A 124 -2.90 -8.46 -12.06
CA GLU A 124 -2.48 -7.49 -13.05
C GLU A 124 -3.65 -6.59 -13.47
N THR A 125 -3.38 -5.28 -13.59
CA THR A 125 -4.25 -4.35 -14.28
C THR A 125 -3.58 -3.95 -15.58
N VAL A 126 -4.26 -4.18 -16.71
CA VAL A 126 -3.73 -3.87 -18.04
C VAL A 126 -4.80 -3.20 -18.90
N PRO A 127 -4.42 -2.48 -19.98
CA PRO A 127 -5.37 -2.09 -21.02
C PRO A 127 -6.12 -3.31 -21.59
N ALA A 128 -7.41 -3.18 -21.87
CA ALA A 128 -8.31 -4.28 -22.24
C ALA A 128 -7.81 -5.08 -23.46
N ASN A 129 -7.10 -4.46 -24.39
CA ASN A 129 -6.51 -5.11 -25.56
C ASN A 129 -5.36 -6.07 -25.25
N GLN A 130 -4.93 -6.19 -24.00
CA GLN A 130 -3.86 -7.08 -23.54
C GLN A 130 -4.41 -8.36 -22.85
N LEU A 131 -5.72 -8.51 -22.72
CA LEU A 131 -6.35 -9.57 -21.94
C LEU A 131 -5.87 -10.98 -22.30
N GLU A 132 -5.86 -11.33 -23.59
CA GLU A 132 -5.41 -12.67 -24.02
C GLU A 132 -3.97 -12.96 -23.59
N LYS A 133 -3.10 -11.95 -23.66
CA LYS A 133 -1.70 -12.06 -23.28
C LYS A 133 -1.52 -12.34 -21.78
N VAL A 134 -2.28 -11.64 -20.92
CA VAL A 134 -2.17 -11.88 -19.46
C VAL A 134 -2.78 -13.22 -19.06
N LEU A 135 -3.85 -13.66 -19.68
CA LEU A 135 -4.41 -15.00 -19.47
C LEU A 135 -3.40 -16.10 -19.86
N TRP A 136 -2.72 -15.94 -20.99
CA TRP A 136 -1.66 -16.85 -21.41
C TRP A 136 -0.50 -16.87 -20.40
N LEU A 137 -0.09 -15.69 -19.93
CA LEU A 137 1.03 -15.51 -19.00
C LEU A 137 0.76 -16.21 -17.66
N GLU A 138 -0.44 -15.98 -17.09
CA GLU A 138 -0.87 -16.61 -15.82
C GLU A 138 -1.03 -18.13 -15.96
N ALA A 139 -1.56 -18.60 -17.07
CA ALA A 139 -1.69 -20.02 -17.33
C ALA A 139 -0.31 -20.71 -17.49
N ASP A 140 0.66 -20.04 -18.11
CA ASP A 140 2.02 -20.57 -18.21
C ASP A 140 2.69 -20.65 -16.82
N ARG A 141 2.50 -19.63 -15.98
CA ARG A 141 2.93 -19.64 -14.58
C ARG A 141 2.28 -20.80 -13.80
N MET A 142 0.97 -21.00 -13.92
CA MET A 142 0.25 -22.06 -13.20
C MET A 142 0.67 -23.47 -13.63
N GLY A 143 0.89 -23.68 -14.93
CA GLY A 143 1.14 -25.01 -15.50
C GLY A 143 2.60 -25.40 -15.61
N PHE A 144 3.52 -24.44 -15.76
CA PHE A 144 4.89 -24.69 -16.22
C PHE A 144 5.99 -23.99 -15.40
N LEU A 145 5.67 -23.48 -14.20
CA LEU A 145 6.65 -22.82 -13.34
C LEU A 145 7.86 -23.70 -13.03
N LEU A 146 7.61 -24.98 -12.70
CA LEU A 146 8.66 -25.90 -12.23
C LEU A 146 9.76 -26.15 -13.26
N ASP A 147 9.48 -26.00 -14.55
CA ASP A 147 10.48 -26.10 -15.63
C ASP A 147 11.55 -24.99 -15.52
N ALA A 148 11.22 -23.83 -14.95
CA ALA A 148 12.11 -22.68 -14.80
C ALA A 148 12.80 -22.61 -13.42
N VAL A 149 12.37 -23.39 -12.44
CA VAL A 149 12.93 -23.40 -11.09
C VAL A 149 14.34 -24.02 -11.09
N SER A 150 15.34 -23.26 -10.64
CA SER A 150 16.72 -23.69 -10.51
C SER A 150 17.31 -23.36 -9.14
N GLN A 151 18.38 -24.08 -8.75
CA GLN A 151 19.07 -23.80 -7.48
C GLN A 151 19.58 -22.36 -7.41
N LYS A 152 20.09 -21.80 -8.53
CA LYS A 152 20.57 -20.42 -8.56
C LYS A 152 19.46 -19.42 -8.24
N LYS A 153 18.31 -19.53 -8.91
CA LYS A 153 17.14 -18.64 -8.66
C LYS A 153 16.65 -18.78 -7.21
N PHE A 154 16.57 -20.02 -6.73
CA PHE A 154 16.20 -20.31 -5.35
C PHE A 154 17.09 -19.59 -4.33
N GLU A 155 18.43 -19.63 -4.49
CA GLU A 155 19.36 -18.96 -3.57
C GLU A 155 19.26 -17.44 -3.65
N ILE A 156 19.08 -16.87 -4.85
CA ILE A 156 18.91 -15.43 -5.02
C ILE A 156 17.62 -14.97 -4.31
N GLN A 157 16.49 -15.64 -4.54
CA GLN A 157 15.22 -15.27 -3.93
C GLN A 157 15.22 -15.54 -2.43
N ARG A 158 15.90 -16.58 -1.92
CA ARG A 158 16.13 -16.76 -0.48
C ARG A 158 16.83 -15.54 0.13
N ALA A 159 17.89 -15.06 -0.51
CA ALA A 159 18.59 -13.87 -0.04
C ALA A 159 17.69 -12.61 -0.08
N THR A 160 16.88 -12.46 -1.13
CA THR A 160 15.92 -11.36 -1.28
C THR A 160 14.86 -11.36 -0.17
N VAL A 161 14.24 -12.50 0.15
CA VAL A 161 13.25 -12.63 1.25
C VAL A 161 13.90 -12.34 2.61
N LYS A 162 15.13 -12.80 2.83
CA LYS A 162 15.88 -12.47 4.07
C LYS A 162 16.19 -10.98 4.16
N ASN A 163 16.54 -10.31 3.06
CA ASN A 163 16.73 -8.86 3.01
C ASN A 163 15.43 -8.10 3.28
N GLU A 164 14.31 -8.58 2.72
CA GLU A 164 12.99 -8.01 2.98
C GLU A 164 12.62 -8.13 4.45
N ARG A 165 12.77 -9.31 5.06
CA ARG A 165 12.54 -9.49 6.50
C ARG A 165 13.38 -8.52 7.32
N ALA A 166 14.66 -8.39 7.00
CA ALA A 166 15.54 -7.45 7.68
C ALA A 166 15.04 -5.99 7.52
N GLN A 167 14.59 -5.62 6.33
CA GLN A 167 14.13 -4.25 6.04
C GLN A 167 12.75 -3.93 6.66
N ARG A 168 11.80 -4.87 6.60
CA ARG A 168 10.41 -4.63 6.99
C ARG A 168 10.09 -5.00 8.43
N ILE A 169 10.87 -5.91 9.03
CA ILE A 169 10.61 -6.46 10.37
C ILE A 169 11.76 -6.17 11.33
N ASP A 170 12.95 -6.73 11.08
CA ASP A 170 14.00 -6.78 12.08
C ASP A 170 14.64 -5.39 12.33
N ASN A 171 14.61 -4.50 11.33
CA ASN A 171 15.14 -3.12 11.41
C ASN A 171 14.08 -2.06 11.71
N GLN A 172 12.80 -2.41 11.67
CA GLN A 172 11.73 -1.46 11.94
C GLN A 172 11.43 -1.40 13.43
N PRO A 173 11.23 -0.18 13.98
CA PRO A 173 10.65 -0.03 15.30
C PRO A 173 9.32 -0.80 15.40
N TYR A 174 9.13 -1.56 16.47
CA TYR A 174 7.94 -2.40 16.70
C TYR A 174 7.72 -3.54 15.68
N GLY A 175 8.65 -3.79 14.76
CA GLY A 175 8.45 -4.77 13.67
C GLY A 175 8.20 -6.19 14.14
N LEU A 176 8.68 -6.59 15.32
CA LEU A 176 8.49 -7.93 15.89
C LEU A 176 7.17 -8.10 16.67
N VAL A 177 6.31 -7.08 16.79
CA VAL A 177 5.06 -7.16 17.55
C VAL A 177 4.18 -8.32 17.09
N GLY A 178 3.90 -8.40 15.78
CA GLY A 178 3.03 -9.44 15.23
C GLY A 178 3.56 -10.87 15.45
N GLU A 179 4.89 -11.05 15.37
CA GLU A 179 5.54 -12.35 15.64
C GLU A 179 5.41 -12.74 17.11
N ARG A 180 5.71 -11.84 18.04
CA ARG A 180 5.64 -12.11 19.49
C ARG A 180 4.20 -12.33 19.96
N VAL A 181 3.24 -11.62 19.39
CA VAL A 181 1.80 -11.83 19.68
C VAL A 181 1.34 -13.19 19.18
N GLY A 182 1.66 -13.56 17.93
CA GLY A 182 1.32 -14.87 17.36
C GLY A 182 1.88 -16.03 18.17
N GLU A 183 3.16 -15.94 18.55
CA GLU A 183 3.84 -16.93 19.41
C GLU A 183 3.20 -17.04 20.81
N ALA A 184 2.62 -15.96 21.31
CA ALA A 184 1.99 -15.92 22.61
C ALA A 184 0.50 -16.28 22.58
N LEU A 185 -0.21 -16.07 21.48
CA LEU A 185 -1.61 -16.44 21.32
C LEU A 185 -1.77 -17.93 21.05
N TYR A 186 -0.98 -18.47 20.15
CA TYR A 186 -1.18 -19.81 19.60
C TYR A 186 -0.15 -20.82 20.09
N PRO A 187 -0.49 -22.11 20.25
CA PRO A 187 0.51 -23.16 20.43
C PRO A 187 1.41 -23.24 19.19
N ARG A 188 2.66 -23.68 19.35
CA ARG A 188 3.66 -23.73 18.27
C ARG A 188 3.29 -24.62 17.07
N THR A 189 2.31 -25.48 17.22
CA THR A 189 1.74 -26.31 16.16
C THR A 189 0.61 -25.65 15.40
N HIS A 190 0.07 -24.55 15.92
CA HIS A 190 -0.98 -23.79 15.25
C HIS A 190 -0.35 -22.93 14.13
N PRO A 191 -0.90 -22.93 12.90
CA PRO A 191 -0.29 -22.24 11.78
C PRO A 191 -0.23 -20.71 11.93
N TYR A 192 -1.07 -20.11 12.76
CA TYR A 192 -0.98 -18.68 13.04
C TYR A 192 0.05 -18.28 14.11
N SER A 193 0.84 -19.25 14.62
CA SER A 193 1.92 -18.96 15.57
C SER A 193 3.17 -18.35 14.92
N TRP A 194 3.25 -18.30 13.59
CA TRP A 194 4.31 -17.63 12.82
C TRP A 194 3.73 -16.66 11.79
N GLN A 195 4.59 -15.78 11.26
CA GLN A 195 4.21 -14.79 10.27
C GLN A 195 4.51 -15.30 8.84
N PRO A 196 3.82 -14.78 7.81
CA PRO A 196 4.06 -15.14 6.40
C PRO A 196 5.52 -14.98 5.95
N ILE A 197 6.23 -13.98 6.48
CA ILE A 197 7.66 -13.77 6.14
C ILE A 197 8.56 -14.90 6.66
N GLY A 198 8.11 -15.69 7.64
CA GLY A 198 8.83 -16.80 8.22
C GLY A 198 10.03 -16.43 9.08
N TYR A 199 10.63 -17.45 9.72
CA TYR A 199 11.88 -17.32 10.48
C TYR A 199 13.09 -17.54 9.57
N VAL A 200 14.17 -16.79 9.81
CA VAL A 200 15.43 -16.90 9.03
C VAL A 200 15.98 -18.34 9.06
N GLU A 201 15.98 -18.98 10.23
CA GLU A 201 16.45 -20.36 10.38
C GLU A 201 15.59 -21.40 9.64
N ASP A 202 14.32 -21.11 9.37
CA ASP A 202 13.46 -21.96 8.56
C ASP A 202 13.76 -21.77 7.07
N LEU A 203 13.94 -20.54 6.62
CA LEU A 203 14.36 -20.21 5.26
C LEU A 203 15.74 -20.81 4.92
N ASP A 204 16.64 -20.90 5.90
CA ASP A 204 17.97 -21.50 5.71
C ASP A 204 17.93 -23.04 5.68
N ARG A 205 16.90 -23.68 6.23
CA ARG A 205 16.75 -25.14 6.31
C ARG A 205 16.24 -25.79 5.05
N VAL A 206 15.41 -25.06 4.30
CA VAL A 206 14.69 -25.61 3.15
C VAL A 206 15.54 -25.63 1.88
N ASP A 207 15.18 -26.51 0.95
CA ASP A 207 15.84 -26.64 -0.33
C ASP A 207 14.87 -26.48 -1.53
N VAL A 208 15.42 -26.55 -2.73
CA VAL A 208 14.65 -26.40 -3.97
C VAL A 208 13.62 -27.53 -4.17
N ASN A 209 13.85 -28.72 -3.61
CA ASN A 209 12.92 -29.84 -3.72
C ASN A 209 11.72 -29.62 -2.78
N ASP A 210 11.96 -29.10 -1.59
CA ASP A 210 10.88 -28.69 -0.69
C ASP A 210 9.96 -27.68 -1.39
N LEU A 211 10.53 -26.71 -2.09
CA LEU A 211 9.79 -25.72 -2.87
C LEU A 211 8.93 -26.38 -3.95
N LYS A 212 9.52 -27.30 -4.75
CA LYS A 212 8.79 -28.04 -5.80
C LYS A 212 7.63 -28.85 -5.22
N GLN A 213 7.83 -29.52 -4.08
CA GLN A 213 6.77 -30.30 -3.43
C GLN A 213 5.64 -29.41 -2.90
N PHE A 214 5.95 -28.21 -2.38
CA PHE A 214 4.96 -27.24 -1.96
C PHE A 214 4.08 -26.77 -3.12
N PHE A 215 4.67 -26.48 -4.27
CA PHE A 215 3.91 -26.15 -5.49
C PHE A 215 2.99 -27.29 -5.92
N LEU A 216 3.53 -28.49 -6.05
CA LEU A 216 2.76 -29.66 -6.48
C LEU A 216 1.59 -29.97 -5.55
N ARG A 217 1.72 -29.61 -4.26
CA ARG A 217 0.68 -29.82 -3.26
C ARG A 217 -0.42 -28.75 -3.28
N TRP A 218 -0.07 -27.48 -3.45
CA TRP A 218 -0.96 -26.37 -3.17
C TRP A 218 -1.36 -25.53 -4.39
N TYR A 219 -0.53 -25.47 -5.44
CA TYR A 219 -0.74 -24.61 -6.60
C TYR A 219 -1.36 -25.34 -7.80
N GLY A 220 -2.37 -26.17 -7.53
CA GLY A 220 -3.19 -26.77 -8.59
C GLY A 220 -4.40 -25.90 -8.93
N PRO A 221 -4.95 -26.00 -10.16
CA PRO A 221 -6.13 -25.25 -10.58
C PRO A 221 -7.35 -25.46 -9.68
N ASN A 222 -7.50 -26.66 -9.10
CA ASN A 222 -8.58 -26.96 -8.17
C ASN A 222 -8.47 -26.30 -6.78
N ASN A 223 -7.36 -25.62 -6.50
CA ASN A 223 -7.14 -24.79 -5.31
C ASN A 223 -7.01 -23.30 -5.68
N ALA A 224 -7.40 -22.92 -6.88
CA ALA A 224 -7.28 -21.56 -7.41
C ALA A 224 -8.66 -21.01 -7.80
N THR A 225 -8.80 -19.69 -7.67
CA THR A 225 -9.88 -18.90 -8.23
C THR A 225 -9.27 -17.86 -9.15
N LEU A 226 -9.69 -17.83 -10.42
CA LEU A 226 -9.38 -16.79 -11.38
C LEU A 226 -10.55 -15.81 -11.39
N THR A 227 -10.31 -14.56 -11.05
CA THR A 227 -11.32 -13.51 -11.07
C THR A 227 -10.90 -12.44 -12.08
N LEU A 228 -11.77 -12.16 -13.04
CA LEU A 228 -11.54 -11.20 -14.12
C LEU A 228 -12.63 -10.14 -14.11
N GLY A 229 -12.22 -8.88 -14.03
CA GLY A 229 -13.13 -7.74 -14.16
C GLY A 229 -12.68 -6.76 -15.24
N GLY A 230 -13.60 -5.94 -15.76
CA GLY A 230 -13.31 -4.87 -16.70
C GLY A 230 -13.91 -5.02 -18.08
N ASP A 231 -13.31 -4.36 -19.07
CA ASP A 231 -13.83 -4.24 -20.43
C ASP A 231 -13.46 -5.44 -21.30
N PHE A 232 -14.32 -6.45 -21.31
CA PHE A 232 -14.14 -7.66 -22.12
C PHE A 232 -15.47 -8.30 -22.56
N ASP A 233 -15.43 -9.07 -23.66
CA ASP A 233 -16.51 -9.96 -24.03
C ASP A 233 -16.45 -11.27 -23.22
N THR A 234 -17.50 -11.59 -22.48
CA THR A 234 -17.55 -12.74 -21.58
C THR A 234 -17.33 -14.07 -22.30
N LYS A 235 -17.86 -14.24 -23.50
CA LYS A 235 -17.72 -15.50 -24.26
C LYS A 235 -16.31 -15.70 -24.76
N GLN A 236 -15.70 -14.62 -25.25
CA GLN A 236 -14.33 -14.65 -25.74
C GLN A 236 -13.35 -14.88 -24.59
N ALA A 237 -13.52 -14.19 -23.46
CA ALA A 237 -12.69 -14.38 -22.28
C ALA A 237 -12.76 -15.82 -21.75
N LEU A 238 -13.99 -16.38 -21.67
CA LEU A 238 -14.19 -17.76 -21.24
C LEU A 238 -13.55 -18.77 -22.18
N ALA A 239 -13.59 -18.52 -23.51
CA ALA A 239 -12.94 -19.37 -24.50
C ALA A 239 -11.39 -19.34 -24.34
N TRP A 240 -10.79 -18.19 -24.12
CA TRP A 240 -9.35 -18.07 -23.83
C TRP A 240 -8.98 -18.74 -22.50
N ILE A 241 -9.78 -18.57 -21.46
CA ILE A 241 -9.55 -19.21 -20.16
C ILE A 241 -9.58 -20.75 -20.32
N GLU A 242 -10.56 -21.28 -21.06
CA GLU A 242 -10.63 -22.72 -21.34
C GLU A 242 -9.43 -23.20 -22.14
N GLN A 243 -9.04 -22.45 -23.19
CA GLN A 243 -7.86 -22.77 -24.02
C GLN A 243 -6.57 -22.84 -23.20
N TYR A 244 -6.31 -21.81 -22.39
CA TYR A 244 -5.01 -21.69 -21.70
C TYR A 244 -4.94 -22.46 -20.38
N PHE A 245 -6.04 -22.54 -19.62
CA PHE A 245 -6.06 -23.17 -18.30
C PHE A 245 -6.65 -24.58 -18.31
N GLY A 246 -7.52 -24.91 -19.26
CA GLY A 246 -8.26 -26.17 -19.27
C GLY A 246 -7.39 -27.43 -19.37
N SER A 247 -6.23 -27.34 -20.06
CA SER A 247 -5.27 -28.45 -20.20
C SER A 247 -4.39 -28.67 -18.95
N ILE A 248 -4.37 -27.72 -17.99
CA ILE A 248 -3.54 -27.83 -16.78
C ILE A 248 -4.12 -28.91 -15.85
N PRO A 249 -3.38 -29.94 -15.49
CA PRO A 249 -3.90 -31.04 -14.69
C PRO A 249 -4.29 -30.62 -13.28
N ARG A 250 -5.40 -31.17 -12.81
CA ARG A 250 -5.88 -31.03 -11.42
C ARG A 250 -4.77 -31.40 -10.42
N GLY A 251 -4.62 -30.62 -9.36
CA GLY A 251 -3.79 -30.92 -8.20
C GLY A 251 -4.42 -31.94 -7.25
N PRO A 252 -3.70 -32.32 -6.18
CA PRO A 252 -4.29 -33.09 -5.09
C PRO A 252 -5.48 -32.34 -4.47
N ASP A 253 -6.46 -33.08 -3.93
CA ASP A 253 -7.55 -32.46 -3.20
C ASP A 253 -7.04 -31.74 -1.95
N VAL A 254 -7.54 -30.54 -1.74
CA VAL A 254 -7.24 -29.68 -0.60
C VAL A 254 -8.44 -29.73 0.35
N ALA A 255 -8.18 -30.14 1.59
CA ALA A 255 -9.20 -30.13 2.63
C ALA A 255 -9.50 -28.69 3.06
N GLU A 256 -10.77 -28.39 3.25
CA GLU A 256 -11.20 -27.14 3.86
C GLU A 256 -10.62 -27.01 5.26
N PRO A 257 -10.08 -25.86 5.65
CA PRO A 257 -9.58 -25.65 6.97
C PRO A 257 -10.72 -25.61 8.00
N THR A 258 -10.45 -26.13 9.18
CA THR A 258 -11.39 -26.06 10.30
C THR A 258 -11.04 -24.86 11.17
N PRO A 259 -12.01 -23.99 11.52
CA PRO A 259 -11.78 -22.89 12.46
C PRO A 259 -11.09 -23.35 13.76
N GLN A 260 -10.08 -22.63 14.18
CA GLN A 260 -9.25 -22.94 15.36
C GLN A 260 -8.98 -21.68 16.19
N PRO A 261 -10.01 -21.00 16.74
CA PRO A 261 -9.79 -19.85 17.60
C PRO A 261 -8.90 -20.20 18.79
N ALA A 262 -7.97 -19.30 19.14
CA ALA A 262 -7.09 -19.52 20.27
C ALA A 262 -7.88 -19.56 21.59
N THR A 263 -7.39 -20.35 22.54
CA THR A 263 -7.91 -20.42 23.90
C THR A 263 -6.78 -20.20 24.89
N LEU A 264 -6.92 -19.20 25.76
CA LEU A 264 -5.93 -18.88 26.77
C LEU A 264 -6.45 -19.31 28.17
N PRO A 265 -5.69 -20.10 28.93
CA PRO A 265 -6.09 -20.48 30.30
C PRO A 265 -5.93 -19.30 31.27
N ALA A 266 -5.04 -18.35 30.98
CA ALA A 266 -4.79 -17.13 31.75
C ALA A 266 -4.14 -16.09 30.87
N THR A 267 -4.16 -14.82 31.28
CA THR A 267 -3.47 -13.73 30.61
C THR A 267 -1.97 -13.99 30.56
N ARG A 268 -1.41 -13.81 29.34
CA ARG A 268 0.02 -13.94 29.07
C ARG A 268 0.66 -12.58 28.96
N TYR A 269 1.63 -12.29 29.83
CA TYR A 269 2.44 -11.08 29.78
C TYR A 269 3.77 -11.38 29.10
N VAL A 270 4.09 -10.60 28.06
CA VAL A 270 5.32 -10.71 27.26
C VAL A 270 5.98 -9.35 27.21
N THR A 271 7.32 -9.30 27.28
CA THR A 271 8.09 -8.07 27.12
C THR A 271 9.06 -8.21 25.97
N LEU A 272 9.10 -7.20 25.10
CA LEU A 272 10.03 -7.03 24.00
C LEU A 272 10.83 -5.73 24.24
N GLU A 273 12.14 -5.87 24.39
CA GLU A 273 13.05 -4.71 24.34
C GLU A 273 13.43 -4.42 22.89
N ASP A 274 13.15 -3.20 22.43
CA ASP A 274 13.37 -2.80 21.03
C ASP A 274 14.02 -1.42 20.92
N LYS A 275 14.51 -1.10 19.71
CA LYS A 275 15.08 0.23 19.37
C LYS A 275 13.96 1.25 19.12
N VAL A 276 13.15 1.52 20.12
CA VAL A 276 12.02 2.44 20.06
C VAL A 276 12.25 3.65 20.98
N HIS A 277 11.66 4.78 20.63
CA HIS A 277 11.64 5.96 21.49
C HIS A 277 10.51 5.87 22.52
N LEU A 278 9.33 5.44 22.10
CA LEU A 278 8.16 5.31 22.96
C LEU A 278 7.88 3.84 23.29
N PRO A 279 7.49 3.51 24.51
CA PRO A 279 6.98 2.18 24.80
C PRO A 279 5.59 2.00 24.16
N LEU A 280 5.22 0.75 23.86
CA LEU A 280 3.91 0.36 23.32
C LEU A 280 3.27 -0.71 24.20
N LEU A 281 2.04 -0.45 24.62
CA LEU A 281 1.14 -1.47 25.17
C LEU A 281 0.31 -2.05 24.02
N TYR A 282 0.35 -3.37 23.87
CA TYR A 282 -0.41 -4.10 22.86
C TYR A 282 -1.14 -5.27 23.52
N ILE A 283 -2.48 -5.27 23.46
CA ILE A 283 -3.33 -6.29 24.09
C ILE A 283 -4.11 -7.00 22.98
N SER A 284 -4.05 -8.33 22.93
CA SER A 284 -4.77 -9.12 21.94
C SER A 284 -5.65 -10.17 22.60
N TYR A 285 -6.96 -10.08 22.36
CA TYR A 285 -7.97 -11.03 22.81
C TYR A 285 -8.30 -12.00 21.68
N PRO A 286 -8.21 -13.32 21.89
CA PRO A 286 -8.73 -14.28 20.92
C PRO A 286 -10.26 -14.21 20.88
N THR A 287 -10.83 -14.27 19.66
CA THR A 287 -12.28 -14.16 19.47
C THR A 287 -12.85 -15.35 18.66
N VAL A 288 -13.45 -15.10 17.53
CA VAL A 288 -14.12 -16.07 16.65
C VAL A 288 -13.23 -16.48 15.47
N SER A 289 -13.80 -16.88 14.36
CA SER A 289 -13.18 -17.06 13.05
C SER A 289 -14.00 -16.30 11.99
N LEU A 290 -13.43 -16.09 10.80
CA LEU A 290 -14.11 -15.45 9.70
C LEU A 290 -15.49 -16.08 9.43
N GLY A 291 -16.51 -15.26 9.23
CA GLY A 291 -17.88 -15.68 8.94
C GLY A 291 -18.67 -16.17 10.15
N ASP A 292 -18.13 -16.10 11.37
CA ASP A 292 -18.90 -16.39 12.59
C ASP A 292 -20.02 -15.35 12.78
N PRO A 293 -21.24 -15.76 13.15
CA PRO A 293 -22.36 -14.83 13.38
C PRO A 293 -22.10 -13.72 14.41
N GLN A 294 -21.08 -13.84 15.25
CA GLN A 294 -20.72 -12.85 16.27
C GLN A 294 -19.64 -11.86 15.76
N GLU A 295 -19.03 -12.11 14.60
CA GLU A 295 -18.01 -11.24 14.00
C GLU A 295 -18.51 -9.81 13.83
N PRO A 296 -19.67 -9.51 13.20
CA PRO A 296 -20.16 -8.13 13.03
C PRO A 296 -20.37 -7.37 14.36
N ALA A 297 -20.73 -8.08 15.41
CA ALA A 297 -20.90 -7.46 16.74
C ALA A 297 -19.55 -7.11 17.39
N LEU A 298 -18.52 -7.89 17.14
CA LEU A 298 -17.14 -7.62 17.59
C LEU A 298 -16.51 -6.48 16.81
N ASP A 299 -16.79 -6.38 15.50
CA ASP A 299 -16.34 -5.28 14.65
C ASP A 299 -16.89 -3.94 15.16
N ILE A 300 -18.20 -3.88 15.40
CA ILE A 300 -18.84 -2.69 15.98
C ILE A 300 -18.31 -2.37 17.38
N PHE A 301 -18.07 -3.39 18.22
CA PHE A 301 -17.46 -3.18 19.53
C PHE A 301 -16.07 -2.54 19.42
N ALA A 302 -15.22 -3.04 18.51
CA ALA A 302 -13.89 -2.52 18.31
C ALA A 302 -13.92 -1.06 17.83
N ASP A 303 -14.83 -0.72 16.90
CA ASP A 303 -15.03 0.66 16.43
C ASP A 303 -15.42 1.61 17.56
N VAL A 304 -16.41 1.24 18.38
CA VAL A 304 -16.83 2.03 19.55
C VAL A 304 -15.74 2.15 20.60
N LEU A 305 -14.94 1.10 20.78
CA LEU A 305 -13.85 1.10 21.75
C LEU A 305 -12.70 2.00 21.31
N GLY A 306 -12.27 1.94 20.03
CA GLY A 306 -11.05 2.59 19.62
C GLY A 306 -10.97 3.01 18.13
N GLY A 307 -12.09 3.01 17.37
CA GLY A 307 -12.09 3.27 15.93
C GLY A 307 -12.07 4.74 15.50
N SER A 308 -12.29 5.69 16.38
CA SER A 308 -12.43 7.11 16.00
C SER A 308 -12.07 8.08 17.12
N ALA A 309 -12.08 9.40 16.80
CA ALA A 309 -11.87 10.46 17.79
C ALA A 309 -12.98 10.52 18.88
N SER A 310 -14.16 9.97 18.61
CA SER A 310 -15.26 9.85 19.59
C SER A 310 -15.24 8.53 20.37
N SER A 311 -14.31 7.61 20.05
CA SER A 311 -14.20 6.30 20.71
C SER A 311 -13.81 6.40 22.18
N MET A 312 -14.11 5.34 22.93
CA MET A 312 -13.90 5.32 24.37
C MET A 312 -12.43 5.49 24.76
N LEU A 313 -11.52 4.79 24.08
CA LEU A 313 -10.07 4.89 24.33
C LEU A 313 -9.53 6.27 24.00
N TYR A 314 -9.90 6.82 22.84
CA TYR A 314 -9.45 8.15 22.45
C TYR A 314 -9.88 9.22 23.47
N GLN A 315 -11.16 9.25 23.84
CA GLN A 315 -11.71 10.24 24.77
C GLN A 315 -11.12 10.10 26.18
N SER A 316 -10.90 8.86 26.64
CA SER A 316 -10.44 8.62 28.03
C SER A 316 -8.92 8.70 28.19
N LEU A 317 -8.15 8.44 27.13
CA LEU A 317 -6.69 8.33 27.21
C LEU A 317 -5.98 9.43 26.42
N VAL A 318 -6.36 9.64 25.16
CA VAL A 318 -5.67 10.60 24.27
C VAL A 318 -6.11 12.02 24.61
N LYS A 319 -7.42 12.27 24.64
CA LYS A 319 -7.98 13.60 24.95
C LYS A 319 -7.65 14.09 26.35
N THR A 320 -7.42 13.18 27.31
CA THR A 320 -7.02 13.49 28.67
C THR A 320 -5.50 13.56 28.86
N GLY A 321 -4.71 13.35 27.80
CA GLY A 321 -3.24 13.44 27.82
C GLY A 321 -2.54 12.27 28.53
N LYS A 322 -3.22 11.14 28.80
CA LYS A 322 -2.62 9.93 29.39
C LYS A 322 -1.84 9.12 28.33
N ALA A 323 -2.34 9.13 27.11
CA ALA A 323 -1.71 8.53 25.94
C ALA A 323 -1.54 9.57 24.83
N ILE A 324 -0.57 9.37 23.95
CA ILE A 324 -0.44 10.14 22.72
C ILE A 324 -1.27 9.53 21.60
N GLU A 325 -1.48 8.22 21.65
CA GLU A 325 -2.31 7.47 20.72
C GLU A 325 -2.88 6.24 21.42
N ALA A 326 -4.11 5.87 21.08
CA ALA A 326 -4.76 4.65 21.53
C ALA A 326 -5.87 4.26 20.55
N GLY A 327 -6.02 2.97 20.29
CA GLY A 327 -7.00 2.45 19.37
C GLY A 327 -7.37 1.00 19.65
N ALA A 328 -8.40 0.54 18.93
CA ALA A 328 -8.82 -0.87 18.92
C ALA A 328 -9.26 -1.27 17.51
N SER A 329 -9.07 -2.54 17.17
CA SER A 329 -9.51 -3.14 15.93
C SER A 329 -9.88 -4.60 16.13
N HIS A 330 -10.82 -5.11 15.32
CA HIS A 330 -11.10 -6.53 15.21
C HIS A 330 -10.63 -7.01 13.83
N SER A 331 -9.79 -8.04 13.82
CA SER A 331 -9.24 -8.59 12.57
C SER A 331 -9.57 -10.07 12.48
N CYS A 332 -10.21 -10.44 11.37
CA CYS A 332 -10.64 -11.79 11.10
C CYS A 332 -9.84 -12.44 9.99
N GLU A 333 -9.42 -13.67 10.26
CA GLU A 333 -8.76 -14.57 9.33
C GLU A 333 -9.50 -15.91 9.35
N GLU A 334 -9.26 -16.79 8.38
CA GLU A 334 -10.04 -18.01 8.17
C GLU A 334 -10.13 -18.91 9.42
N LEU A 335 -9.00 -19.11 10.13
CA LEU A 335 -8.96 -20.01 11.29
C LEU A 335 -9.33 -19.33 12.60
N ALA A 336 -9.00 -18.07 12.77
CA ALA A 336 -9.15 -17.35 14.03
C ALA A 336 -9.10 -15.84 13.85
N CYS A 337 -9.90 -15.14 14.64
CA CYS A 337 -9.91 -13.68 14.72
C CYS A 337 -9.33 -13.20 16.06
N THR A 338 -8.91 -11.94 16.08
CA THR A 338 -8.40 -11.28 17.28
C THR A 338 -8.95 -9.86 17.42
N LEU A 339 -9.33 -9.48 18.62
CA LEU A 339 -9.58 -8.10 18.97
C LEU A 339 -8.33 -7.54 19.63
N THR A 340 -7.80 -6.48 19.04
CA THR A 340 -6.56 -5.83 19.48
C THR A 340 -6.84 -4.47 20.06
N VAL A 341 -6.17 -4.13 21.17
CA VAL A 341 -6.11 -2.78 21.76
C VAL A 341 -4.65 -2.38 21.85
N TYR A 342 -4.33 -1.18 21.39
CA TYR A 342 -2.97 -0.64 21.51
C TYR A 342 -3.01 0.77 22.10
N ALA A 343 -1.92 1.15 22.79
CA ALA A 343 -1.76 2.50 23.30
C ALA A 343 -0.28 2.86 23.51
N TYR A 344 0.06 4.09 23.16
CA TYR A 344 1.36 4.70 23.44
C TYR A 344 1.22 5.70 24.60
N PRO A 345 1.93 5.52 25.71
CA PRO A 345 1.84 6.45 26.84
C PRO A 345 2.34 7.84 26.47
N ASN A 346 1.79 8.85 27.10
CA ASN A 346 2.33 10.21 27.01
C ASN A 346 3.56 10.31 27.93
N PRO A 347 4.75 10.62 27.40
CA PRO A 347 5.98 10.76 28.22
C PRO A 347 5.90 11.88 29.26
N ALA A 348 5.03 12.89 29.06
CA ALA A 348 4.80 13.98 30.01
C ALA A 348 3.94 13.53 31.21
N ALA A 349 3.25 12.38 31.08
CA ALA A 349 2.57 11.74 32.19
C ALA A 349 3.54 10.76 32.93
N ASP A 350 3.07 9.62 33.41
CA ASP A 350 3.90 8.62 34.08
C ASP A 350 4.83 7.86 33.10
N GLY A 351 4.43 7.71 31.82
CA GLY A 351 5.20 6.97 30.81
C GLY A 351 5.25 5.45 31.02
N SER A 352 4.69 4.96 32.10
CA SER A 352 4.71 3.54 32.50
C SER A 352 3.58 2.76 31.82
N LEU A 353 3.93 1.63 31.19
CA LEU A 353 2.91 0.73 30.63
C LEU A 353 2.03 0.07 31.69
N LYS A 354 2.48 -0.02 32.93
CA LYS A 354 1.69 -0.55 34.04
C LYS A 354 0.52 0.37 34.38
N THR A 355 0.76 1.68 34.51
CA THR A 355 -0.26 2.69 34.72
C THR A 355 -1.21 2.74 33.51
N LEU A 356 -0.66 2.81 32.30
CA LEU A 356 -1.46 2.86 31.07
C LEU A 356 -2.37 1.63 30.92
N LYS A 357 -1.88 0.42 31.24
CA LYS A 357 -2.70 -0.79 31.25
C LYS A 357 -3.88 -0.70 32.22
N GLY A 358 -3.66 -0.19 33.42
CA GLY A 358 -4.73 0.04 34.38
C GLY A 358 -5.81 0.98 33.85
N GLU A 359 -5.42 2.04 33.14
CA GLU A 359 -6.34 2.97 32.51
C GLU A 359 -7.10 2.33 31.31
N VAL A 360 -6.40 1.56 30.47
CA VAL A 360 -7.03 0.79 29.38
C VAL A 360 -8.05 -0.22 29.93
N ASP A 361 -7.69 -0.99 30.96
CA ASP A 361 -8.59 -1.96 31.60
C ASP A 361 -9.84 -1.28 32.16
N LYS A 362 -9.68 -0.11 32.76
CA LYS A 362 -10.80 0.70 33.26
C LYS A 362 -11.74 1.09 32.12
N VAL A 363 -11.22 1.62 31.02
CA VAL A 363 -12.02 2.01 29.84
C VAL A 363 -12.77 0.81 29.26
N ILE A 364 -12.08 -0.34 29.08
CA ILE A 364 -12.72 -1.59 28.63
C ILE A 364 -13.84 -2.00 29.62
N GLY A 365 -13.60 -1.91 30.93
CA GLY A 365 -14.58 -2.26 31.95
C GLY A 365 -15.78 -1.32 31.99
N GLU A 366 -15.62 -0.04 31.70
CA GLU A 366 -16.69 0.96 31.63
C GLU A 366 -17.76 0.62 30.57
N PHE A 367 -17.38 -0.13 29.52
CA PHE A 367 -18.36 -0.58 28.51
C PHE A 367 -19.48 -1.45 29.12
N ALA A 368 -19.20 -2.20 30.19
CA ALA A 368 -20.21 -3.01 30.86
C ALA A 368 -21.43 -2.20 31.33
N GLN A 369 -21.19 -0.96 31.75
CA GLN A 369 -22.23 -0.04 32.21
C GLN A 369 -22.72 0.88 31.07
N ARG A 370 -21.81 1.38 30.21
CA ARG A 370 -22.14 2.27 29.10
C ARG A 370 -23.01 1.55 28.06
N GLY A 371 -22.70 0.32 27.76
CA GLY A 371 -23.26 -0.41 26.63
C GLY A 371 -23.00 0.30 25.30
N ILE A 372 -23.74 -0.08 24.26
CA ILE A 372 -23.76 0.57 22.96
C ILE A 372 -24.95 1.52 22.87
N LYS A 373 -24.74 2.71 22.34
CA LYS A 373 -25.81 3.69 22.10
C LYS A 373 -26.36 3.54 20.68
N PRO A 374 -27.63 3.91 20.41
CA PRO A 374 -28.18 3.89 19.05
C PRO A 374 -27.31 4.68 18.03
N ALA A 375 -26.77 5.84 18.45
CA ALA A 375 -25.87 6.64 17.60
C ALA A 375 -24.55 5.92 17.26
N ASP A 376 -24.03 5.06 18.13
CA ASP A 376 -22.83 4.26 17.84
C ASP A 376 -23.09 3.24 16.70
N LEU A 377 -24.27 2.60 16.72
CA LEU A 377 -24.69 1.68 15.65
C LEU A 377 -24.89 2.44 14.32
N GLU A 378 -25.57 3.58 14.35
CA GLU A 378 -25.79 4.40 13.17
C GLU A 378 -24.48 4.82 12.51
N LYS A 379 -23.51 5.28 13.29
CA LYS A 379 -22.17 5.64 12.79
C LYS A 379 -21.45 4.45 12.15
N ALA A 380 -21.38 3.34 12.88
CA ALA A 380 -20.69 2.15 12.40
C ALA A 380 -21.29 1.67 11.06
N ILE A 381 -22.63 1.52 10.98
CA ILE A 381 -23.32 1.09 9.77
C ILE A 381 -23.04 2.06 8.61
N SER A 382 -23.09 3.38 8.84
CA SER A 382 -22.80 4.38 7.80
C SER A 382 -21.35 4.32 7.33
N SER A 383 -20.39 4.15 8.23
CA SER A 383 -18.97 4.04 7.93
C SER A 383 -18.68 2.78 7.11
N TYR A 384 -19.19 1.61 7.50
CA TYR A 384 -19.00 0.36 6.74
C TYR A 384 -19.62 0.44 5.35
N ARG A 385 -20.84 1.04 5.24
CA ARG A 385 -21.50 1.27 3.96
C ARG A 385 -20.69 2.19 3.05
N ALA A 386 -20.20 3.31 3.57
CA ALA A 386 -19.37 4.22 2.81
C ALA A 386 -18.06 3.55 2.33
N SER A 387 -17.39 2.82 3.22
CA SER A 387 -16.18 2.07 2.86
C SER A 387 -16.43 1.06 1.73
N ALA A 388 -17.56 0.35 1.78
CA ALA A 388 -17.92 -0.58 0.70
C ALA A 388 -18.19 0.14 -0.63
N ILE A 389 -18.82 1.31 -0.63
CA ILE A 389 -19.04 2.12 -1.84
C ILE A 389 -17.70 2.57 -2.43
N TRP A 390 -16.81 3.15 -1.61
CA TRP A 390 -15.47 3.56 -2.05
C TRP A 390 -14.62 2.39 -2.53
N GLY A 391 -14.82 1.18 -1.99
CA GLY A 391 -14.17 -0.05 -2.47
C GLY A 391 -14.60 -0.50 -3.87
N LEU A 392 -15.63 0.12 -4.46
CA LEU A 392 -16.10 -0.13 -5.84
C LEU A 392 -15.56 0.90 -6.85
N ASP A 393 -14.73 1.86 -6.41
CA ASP A 393 -14.21 2.94 -7.26
C ASP A 393 -13.18 2.46 -8.31
N SER A 394 -12.69 1.23 -8.20
CA SER A 394 -11.78 0.63 -9.18
C SER A 394 -12.18 -0.79 -9.54
N ILE A 395 -11.76 -1.23 -10.73
CA ILE A 395 -11.95 -2.62 -11.14
C ILE A 395 -11.13 -3.59 -10.27
N GLU A 396 -9.94 -3.18 -9.84
CA GLU A 396 -9.14 -3.92 -8.86
C GLU A 396 -9.91 -4.12 -7.55
N GLY A 397 -10.54 -3.06 -7.02
CA GLY A 397 -11.34 -3.14 -5.80
C GLY A 397 -12.53 -4.09 -5.94
N LYS A 398 -13.24 -4.06 -7.07
CA LYS A 398 -14.35 -4.97 -7.39
C LYS A 398 -13.87 -6.43 -7.47
N VAL A 399 -12.80 -6.69 -8.22
CA VAL A 399 -12.23 -8.04 -8.39
C VAL A 399 -11.70 -8.60 -7.08
N SER A 400 -10.97 -7.79 -6.30
CA SER A 400 -10.42 -8.20 -5.00
C SER A 400 -11.52 -8.61 -4.02
N GLN A 401 -12.65 -7.88 -3.97
CA GLN A 401 -13.79 -8.25 -3.12
C GLN A 401 -14.39 -9.60 -3.51
N LEU A 402 -14.61 -9.84 -4.82
CA LEU A 402 -15.13 -11.12 -5.33
C LEU A 402 -14.15 -12.28 -5.05
N ALA A 403 -12.86 -12.09 -5.32
CA ALA A 403 -11.82 -13.09 -5.13
C ALA A 403 -11.67 -13.49 -3.65
N MET A 404 -11.58 -12.50 -2.76
CA MET A 404 -11.47 -12.71 -1.30
C MET A 404 -12.71 -13.41 -0.74
N GLY A 405 -13.91 -12.94 -1.12
CA GLY A 405 -15.16 -13.56 -0.72
C GLY A 405 -15.23 -15.02 -1.13
N GLN A 406 -14.90 -15.33 -2.39
CA GLN A 406 -14.92 -16.71 -2.90
C GLN A 406 -13.87 -17.60 -2.21
N VAL A 407 -12.64 -17.11 -2.04
CA VAL A 407 -11.54 -17.94 -1.53
C VAL A 407 -11.69 -18.21 -0.04
N LEU A 408 -12.01 -17.21 0.77
CA LEU A 408 -12.03 -17.33 2.23
C LEU A 408 -13.41 -17.69 2.80
N ALA A 409 -14.49 -17.17 2.18
CA ALA A 409 -15.86 -17.41 2.65
C ALA A 409 -16.71 -18.32 1.74
N ARG A 410 -16.17 -18.78 0.61
CA ARG A 410 -16.86 -19.57 -0.42
C ARG A 410 -18.07 -18.84 -1.02
N ASP A 411 -18.03 -17.53 -1.01
CA ASP A 411 -19.14 -16.68 -1.44
C ASP A 411 -18.60 -15.35 -2.02
N PRO A 412 -18.65 -15.13 -3.34
CA PRO A 412 -18.20 -13.88 -3.95
C PRO A 412 -18.89 -12.64 -3.37
N ASP A 413 -20.14 -12.77 -2.91
CA ASP A 413 -20.93 -11.68 -2.33
C ASP A 413 -20.68 -11.45 -0.82
N TYR A 414 -19.70 -12.11 -0.24
CA TYR A 414 -19.46 -12.07 1.21
C TYR A 414 -19.44 -10.66 1.80
N VAL A 415 -18.77 -9.72 1.14
CA VAL A 415 -18.66 -8.33 1.63
C VAL A 415 -20.05 -7.68 1.79
N PHE A 416 -20.93 -7.84 0.81
CA PHE A 416 -22.27 -7.25 0.86
C PHE A 416 -23.19 -7.98 1.85
N LYS A 417 -23.08 -9.31 1.97
CA LYS A 417 -23.79 -10.08 3.01
C LYS A 417 -23.32 -9.70 4.41
N ASN A 418 -22.02 -9.42 4.58
CA ASN A 418 -21.49 -8.94 5.85
C ASN A 418 -22.00 -7.52 6.18
N LEU A 419 -22.12 -6.61 5.20
CA LEU A 419 -22.77 -5.32 5.39
C LEU A 419 -24.22 -5.46 5.87
N ASP A 420 -24.97 -6.37 5.26
CA ASP A 420 -26.32 -6.70 5.68
C ASP A 420 -26.38 -7.30 7.10
N ALA A 421 -25.35 -8.07 7.48
CA ALA A 421 -25.22 -8.60 8.84
C ALA A 421 -24.91 -7.49 9.85
N ILE A 422 -23.97 -6.59 9.54
CA ILE A 422 -23.65 -5.40 10.34
C ILE A 422 -24.89 -4.52 10.54
N ALA A 423 -25.67 -4.27 9.49
CA ALA A 423 -26.90 -3.48 9.56
C ALA A 423 -27.99 -4.09 10.47
N ARG A 424 -27.93 -5.38 10.75
CA ARG A 424 -28.89 -6.09 11.63
C ARG A 424 -28.43 -6.24 13.07
N VAL A 425 -27.18 -5.87 13.39
CA VAL A 425 -26.63 -5.95 14.74
C VAL A 425 -27.41 -5.08 15.71
N LYS A 426 -27.72 -5.64 16.85
CA LYS A 426 -28.40 -4.93 17.97
C LYS A 426 -27.42 -4.68 19.10
N GLY A 427 -27.73 -3.70 19.94
CA GLY A 427 -26.91 -3.43 21.11
C GLY A 427 -26.77 -4.61 22.07
N SER A 428 -27.79 -5.50 22.12
CA SER A 428 -27.70 -6.77 22.88
C SER A 428 -26.65 -7.73 22.34
N ASP A 429 -26.44 -7.76 21.02
CA ASP A 429 -25.51 -8.66 20.38
C ASP A 429 -24.07 -8.23 20.67
N VAL A 430 -23.81 -6.91 20.57
CA VAL A 430 -22.52 -6.31 20.94
C VAL A 430 -22.19 -6.56 22.42
N LYS A 431 -23.22 -6.40 23.30
CA LYS A 431 -23.03 -6.67 24.73
C LYS A 431 -22.73 -8.14 25.00
N ALA A 432 -23.42 -9.06 24.32
CA ALA A 432 -23.17 -10.51 24.44
C ALA A 432 -21.76 -10.89 23.95
N ALA A 433 -21.30 -10.31 22.85
CA ALA A 433 -19.96 -10.52 22.32
C ALA A 433 -18.89 -9.99 23.31
N TYR A 434 -19.05 -8.79 23.84
CA TYR A 434 -18.19 -8.22 24.86
C TYR A 434 -18.09 -9.12 26.11
N ASP A 435 -19.22 -9.58 26.65
CA ASP A 435 -19.27 -10.45 27.84
C ASP A 435 -18.58 -11.81 27.59
N LYS A 436 -18.72 -12.33 26.37
CA LYS A 436 -18.18 -13.64 26.00
C LYS A 436 -16.67 -13.62 25.74
N PHE A 437 -16.16 -12.59 25.07
CA PHE A 437 -14.80 -12.59 24.56
C PHE A 437 -13.85 -11.58 25.22
N ILE A 438 -14.35 -10.54 25.89
CA ILE A 438 -13.55 -9.41 26.36
C ILE A 438 -13.62 -9.25 27.88
N GLN A 439 -14.82 -9.17 28.44
CA GLN A 439 -15.00 -8.85 29.87
C GLN A 439 -14.36 -9.93 30.76
N ASN A 440 -13.33 -9.55 31.51
CA ASN A 440 -12.57 -10.47 32.40
C ASN A 440 -12.02 -11.71 31.67
N LYS A 441 -11.74 -11.62 30.37
CA LYS A 441 -11.17 -12.75 29.60
C LYS A 441 -9.66 -12.65 29.56
N PRO A 442 -8.98 -13.81 29.44
CA PRO A 442 -7.55 -13.85 29.22
C PRO A 442 -7.17 -13.22 27.88
N ALA A 443 -6.03 -12.51 27.87
CA ALA A 443 -5.46 -11.90 26.68
C ALA A 443 -3.94 -12.09 26.64
N VAL A 444 -3.32 -11.81 25.50
CA VAL A 444 -1.88 -11.57 25.41
C VAL A 444 -1.67 -10.08 25.63
N VAL A 445 -0.80 -9.74 26.57
CA VAL A 445 -0.38 -8.36 26.86
C VAL A 445 1.10 -8.25 26.54
N LEU A 446 1.43 -7.64 25.40
CA LEU A 446 2.78 -7.37 24.98
C LEU A 446 3.18 -5.96 25.40
N SER A 447 4.29 -5.85 26.11
CA SER A 447 4.98 -4.60 26.42
C SER A 447 6.18 -4.46 25.48
N VAL A 448 6.16 -3.51 24.56
CA VAL A 448 7.37 -3.11 23.82
C VAL A 448 7.97 -1.94 24.55
N VAL A 449 9.25 -2.09 24.97
CA VAL A 449 9.93 -1.07 25.76
C VAL A 449 11.29 -0.72 25.14
N PRO A 450 11.78 0.51 25.34
CA PRO A 450 13.12 0.87 24.90
C PRO A 450 14.17 -0.05 25.53
N LYS A 451 15.27 -0.31 24.81
CA LYS A 451 16.36 -1.16 25.31
C LYS A 451 16.87 -0.68 26.66
N GLY A 452 16.99 -1.62 27.60
CA GLY A 452 17.41 -1.35 28.97
C GLY A 452 16.34 -0.71 29.86
N LYS A 453 15.06 -0.70 29.43
CA LYS A 453 13.92 -0.15 30.17
C LYS A 453 12.86 -1.23 30.45
N SER A 454 13.28 -2.46 30.73
CA SER A 454 12.37 -3.56 31.06
C SER A 454 11.47 -3.28 32.27
N ASP A 455 11.88 -2.36 33.16
CA ASP A 455 11.08 -1.87 34.28
C ASP A 455 9.83 -1.05 33.87
N TRP A 456 9.75 -0.59 32.62
CA TRP A 456 8.58 0.13 32.06
C TRP A 456 7.45 -0.80 31.59
N GLN A 457 7.64 -2.11 31.66
CA GLN A 457 6.66 -3.11 31.25
C GLN A 457 5.35 -3.04 32.05
N ALA A 458 4.24 -3.48 31.44
CA ALA A 458 2.91 -3.48 32.05
C ALA A 458 2.81 -4.42 33.25
N ALA A 459 3.48 -5.58 33.17
CA ALA A 459 3.61 -6.53 34.27
C ALA A 459 4.83 -7.43 34.03
N THR A 460 5.28 -8.11 35.08
CA THR A 460 6.35 -9.13 34.97
C THR A 460 5.95 -10.20 33.97
N PRO A 461 6.81 -10.53 32.99
CA PRO A 461 6.52 -11.59 32.03
C PRO A 461 6.25 -12.92 32.73
N ASN A 462 5.18 -13.58 32.31
CA ASN A 462 4.77 -14.90 32.86
C ASN A 462 4.67 -15.97 31.76
N PHE A 463 5.04 -15.63 30.55
CA PHE A 463 4.98 -16.52 29.40
C PHE A 463 6.26 -16.48 28.58
N THR A 464 6.75 -17.64 28.22
CA THR A 464 7.82 -17.85 27.24
C THR A 464 7.31 -18.86 26.23
N PRO A 465 7.39 -18.54 24.91
CA PRO A 465 6.99 -19.50 23.90
C PRO A 465 7.75 -20.82 24.02
N ALA A 466 7.05 -21.94 23.89
CA ALA A 466 7.70 -23.25 23.87
C ALA A 466 8.70 -23.35 22.71
N LYS A 467 9.76 -24.12 22.89
CA LYS A 467 10.68 -24.44 21.79
C LYS A 467 9.90 -25.16 20.68
N ARG A 468 10.17 -24.79 19.44
CA ARG A 468 9.59 -25.48 18.28
C ARG A 468 10.19 -26.89 18.17
N GLU A 469 9.35 -27.90 18.21
CA GLU A 469 9.74 -29.27 17.92
C GLU A 469 9.60 -29.50 16.42
N LEU A 470 10.71 -29.79 15.76
CA LEU A 470 10.72 -30.04 14.32
C LEU A 470 10.18 -31.45 14.06
N PRO A 471 9.20 -31.61 13.15
CA PRO A 471 8.73 -32.94 12.76
C PRO A 471 9.80 -33.73 12.01
N ASP A 472 9.66 -35.04 12.01
CA ASP A 472 10.45 -35.91 11.12
C ASP A 472 9.84 -35.81 9.71
N TYR A 473 10.34 -34.88 8.90
CA TYR A 473 9.84 -34.63 7.54
C TYR A 473 9.85 -35.88 6.65
N SER A 474 10.76 -36.84 6.88
CA SER A 474 10.83 -38.07 6.09
C SER A 474 9.60 -38.97 6.24
N LYS A 475 8.81 -38.78 7.28
CA LYS A 475 7.60 -39.55 7.56
C LYS A 475 6.32 -38.92 7.07
N HIS A 476 6.36 -37.64 6.74
CA HIS A 476 5.17 -36.84 6.46
C HIS A 476 4.96 -36.46 4.99
N ASP A 477 6.03 -36.50 4.19
CA ASP A 477 5.95 -36.02 2.82
C ASP A 477 5.88 -37.18 1.82
N LYS A 478 4.67 -37.48 1.35
CA LYS A 478 4.51 -38.28 0.13
C LYS A 478 5.05 -37.44 -1.03
N VAL A 479 6.13 -37.90 -1.65
CA VAL A 479 6.70 -37.25 -2.82
C VAL A 479 5.68 -37.24 -3.95
N LEU A 480 5.28 -36.04 -4.37
CA LEU A 480 4.37 -35.85 -5.49
C LEU A 480 5.15 -35.80 -6.80
N ALA A 481 4.63 -36.48 -7.82
CA ALA A 481 5.19 -36.43 -9.17
C ALA A 481 4.72 -35.18 -9.90
N GLU A 482 5.56 -34.66 -10.77
CA GLU A 482 5.20 -33.59 -11.69
C GLU A 482 4.03 -34.04 -12.60
N ARG A 483 3.15 -33.13 -12.91
CA ARG A 483 1.96 -33.36 -13.73
C ARG A 483 2.19 -32.72 -15.10
N PRO A 484 2.49 -33.52 -16.14
CA PRO A 484 2.72 -32.95 -17.46
C PRO A 484 1.45 -32.36 -18.05
N VAL A 485 1.53 -31.11 -18.50
CA VAL A 485 0.49 -30.45 -19.28
C VAL A 485 0.58 -30.92 -20.72
N LYS A 486 -0.57 -31.14 -21.36
CA LYS A 486 -0.66 -31.51 -22.79
C LYS A 486 -1.60 -30.55 -23.49
N ASP A 487 -1.01 -29.62 -24.21
CA ASP A 487 -1.74 -28.68 -25.03
C ASP A 487 -2.04 -29.26 -26.42
N ASP A 488 -3.08 -28.80 -27.04
CA ASP A 488 -3.43 -29.05 -28.44
C ASP A 488 -3.07 -27.84 -29.36
N PHE A 489 -2.37 -26.84 -28.78
CA PHE A 489 -1.86 -25.65 -29.47
C PHE A 489 -0.39 -25.39 -29.08
N ASP A 490 0.28 -24.52 -29.83
CA ASP A 490 1.66 -24.11 -29.56
C ASP A 490 1.72 -22.99 -28.51
N ARG A 491 1.87 -23.35 -27.24
CA ARG A 491 1.97 -22.40 -26.12
C ARG A 491 3.23 -21.51 -26.16
N SER A 492 4.25 -21.88 -26.91
CA SER A 492 5.47 -21.07 -27.03
C SER A 492 5.24 -19.76 -27.82
N VAL A 493 4.11 -19.65 -28.49
CA VAL A 493 3.71 -18.45 -29.24
C VAL A 493 2.95 -17.50 -28.31
N GLN A 494 3.63 -16.41 -27.90
CA GLN A 494 2.99 -15.38 -27.11
C GLN A 494 1.87 -14.69 -27.90
N PRO A 495 0.65 -14.52 -27.31
CA PRO A 495 -0.44 -13.79 -27.95
C PRO A 495 -0.07 -12.32 -28.22
N LYS A 496 -0.55 -11.81 -29.34
CA LYS A 496 -0.37 -10.40 -29.69
C LYS A 496 -1.49 -9.57 -29.02
N ALA A 497 -1.15 -8.32 -28.69
CA ALA A 497 -2.18 -7.37 -28.31
C ALA A 497 -3.22 -7.20 -29.43
N ALA A 498 -4.48 -7.06 -29.05
CA ALA A 498 -5.51 -6.60 -29.97
C ALA A 498 -5.29 -5.11 -30.35
N ASP A 499 -6.20 -4.52 -31.13
CA ASP A 499 -6.09 -3.11 -31.51
C ASP A 499 -6.00 -2.20 -30.28
N ALA A 500 -5.18 -1.15 -30.39
CA ALA A 500 -4.92 -0.24 -29.28
C ALA A 500 -6.22 0.42 -28.79
N VAL A 501 -6.44 0.38 -27.48
CA VAL A 501 -7.56 1.08 -26.84
C VAL A 501 -7.33 2.60 -26.85
N SER A 502 -8.40 3.37 -26.99
CA SER A 502 -8.31 4.82 -26.89
C SER A 502 -8.46 5.26 -25.43
N VAL A 503 -7.49 6.03 -24.95
CA VAL A 503 -7.57 6.66 -23.63
C VAL A 503 -8.73 7.66 -23.60
N LYS A 504 -9.67 7.47 -22.67
CA LYS A 504 -10.76 8.43 -22.44
C LYS A 504 -10.31 9.44 -21.40
N VAL A 505 -9.70 10.55 -21.86
CA VAL A 505 -9.43 11.67 -20.96
C VAL A 505 -10.77 12.21 -20.44
N PRO A 506 -10.93 12.39 -19.10
CA PRO A 506 -12.19 12.85 -18.53
C PRO A 506 -12.71 14.13 -19.15
N ALA A 507 -14.04 14.23 -19.37
CA ALA A 507 -14.68 15.43 -19.85
C ALA A 507 -14.62 16.51 -18.77
N ILE A 508 -13.90 17.60 -19.05
CA ILE A 508 -13.57 18.64 -18.09
C ILE A 508 -14.54 19.80 -18.21
N TRP A 509 -15.18 20.19 -17.10
CA TRP A 509 -15.89 21.46 -16.97
C TRP A 509 -15.09 22.46 -16.12
N ARG A 510 -15.31 23.76 -16.31
CA ARG A 510 -14.66 24.83 -15.57
C ARG A 510 -15.69 25.80 -15.04
N GLY A 511 -15.52 26.26 -13.81
CA GLY A 511 -16.33 27.27 -13.13
C GLY A 511 -15.47 28.33 -12.46
N LYS A 512 -16.13 29.40 -11.98
CA LYS A 512 -15.49 30.44 -11.20
C LYS A 512 -16.43 30.92 -10.09
N LEU A 513 -15.89 31.07 -8.92
CA LEU A 513 -16.59 31.72 -7.79
C LEU A 513 -15.85 32.99 -7.42
N GLY A 514 -16.61 34.08 -7.16
CA GLY A 514 -16.11 35.38 -6.62
C GLY A 514 -14.62 35.64 -6.85
N LYS A 515 -13.98 36.30 -5.99
CA LYS A 515 -12.57 36.76 -5.90
C LYS A 515 -11.44 35.84 -6.48
N GLY A 516 -11.61 35.37 -7.73
CA GLY A 516 -10.58 34.59 -8.43
C GLY A 516 -10.49 33.13 -8.03
N ILE A 517 -11.51 32.57 -7.38
CA ILE A 517 -11.60 31.13 -7.13
C ILE A 517 -11.89 30.44 -8.48
N GLU A 518 -11.02 29.56 -8.88
CA GLU A 518 -11.18 28.74 -10.08
C GLU A 518 -11.60 27.33 -9.72
N ILE A 519 -12.59 26.79 -10.43
CA ILE A 519 -13.06 25.42 -10.28
C ILE A 519 -12.79 24.66 -11.56
N ILE A 520 -12.30 23.44 -11.43
CA ILE A 520 -12.19 22.45 -12.49
C ILE A 520 -12.80 21.14 -12.01
N GLY A 521 -13.59 20.48 -12.85
CA GLY A 521 -14.17 19.21 -12.44
C GLY A 521 -14.49 18.29 -13.59
N THR A 522 -14.78 17.05 -13.26
CA THR A 522 -15.30 16.01 -14.14
C THR A 522 -16.42 15.26 -13.45
N HIS A 523 -17.44 14.90 -14.22
CA HIS A 523 -18.55 14.05 -13.71
C HIS A 523 -18.21 12.58 -13.92
N SER A 524 -18.48 11.77 -12.91
CA SER A 524 -18.42 10.31 -12.95
C SER A 524 -19.50 9.75 -12.01
N ASP A 525 -20.35 8.88 -12.53
CA ASP A 525 -21.47 8.25 -11.83
C ASP A 525 -21.26 6.75 -11.59
N GLU A 526 -20.01 6.27 -11.70
CA GLU A 526 -19.63 4.88 -11.48
C GLU A 526 -19.90 4.43 -10.05
N ILE A 527 -19.65 5.32 -9.09
CA ILE A 527 -20.06 5.17 -7.70
C ILE A 527 -20.80 6.43 -7.22
N PRO A 528 -21.78 6.33 -6.30
CA PRO A 528 -22.52 7.48 -5.79
C PRO A 528 -21.71 8.27 -4.76
N ALA A 529 -20.53 8.75 -5.16
CA ALA A 529 -19.60 9.46 -4.31
C ALA A 529 -18.99 10.68 -5.01
N VAL A 530 -18.50 11.62 -4.20
CA VAL A 530 -17.90 12.89 -4.65
C VAL A 530 -16.60 13.13 -3.88
N SER A 531 -15.56 13.52 -4.61
CA SER A 531 -14.31 14.04 -4.05
C SER A 531 -14.13 15.51 -4.43
N ILE A 532 -13.83 16.36 -3.46
CA ILE A 532 -13.55 17.78 -3.64
C ILE A 532 -12.21 18.12 -3.01
N MET A 533 -11.32 18.79 -3.75
CA MET A 533 -10.07 19.31 -3.23
C MET A 533 -10.07 20.85 -3.34
N ILE A 534 -9.80 21.53 -2.23
CA ILE A 534 -9.67 22.99 -2.18
C ILE A 534 -8.21 23.32 -1.83
N ALA A 535 -7.47 23.88 -2.78
CA ALA A 535 -6.09 24.29 -2.60
C ALA A 535 -6.02 25.81 -2.35
N LEU A 536 -5.67 26.17 -1.12
CA LEU A 536 -5.51 27.57 -0.69
C LEU A 536 -4.01 27.96 -0.83
N PRO A 537 -3.66 29.10 -1.42
CA PRO A 537 -2.27 29.56 -1.50
C PRO A 537 -1.61 29.67 -0.13
N GLY A 538 -0.48 29.03 0.08
CA GLY A 538 0.19 28.99 1.39
C GLY A 538 1.19 27.82 1.44
N GLY A 539 0.95 26.89 2.31
CA GLY A 539 1.80 25.72 2.51
C GLY A 539 3.09 26.04 3.26
N ILE A 540 4.04 25.10 3.21
CA ILE A 540 5.30 25.26 3.95
C ILE A 540 6.16 26.45 3.48
N ARG A 541 5.98 26.95 2.25
CA ARG A 541 6.66 28.17 1.78
C ARG A 541 6.20 29.44 2.50
N ALA A 542 5.10 29.37 3.22
CA ALA A 542 4.56 30.49 4.01
C ALA A 542 5.18 30.57 5.43
N GLU A 543 5.95 29.57 5.82
CA GLU A 543 6.59 29.53 7.13
C GLU A 543 7.79 30.47 7.20
N GLY A 544 7.85 31.23 8.28
CA GLY A 544 8.98 32.10 8.59
C GLY A 544 10.17 31.36 9.21
N LYS A 545 11.30 32.07 9.35
CA LYS A 545 12.47 31.56 10.08
C LYS A 545 12.12 31.34 11.56
N GLY A 546 12.34 30.12 12.07
CA GLY A 546 11.98 29.72 13.43
C GLY A 546 10.52 29.29 13.61
N GLU A 547 9.80 29.08 12.50
CA GLU A 547 8.39 28.67 12.48
C GLU A 547 8.17 27.37 11.68
N LEU A 548 9.25 26.61 11.45
CA LEU A 548 9.16 25.37 10.65
C LEU A 548 8.30 24.33 11.37
N GLY A 549 7.23 23.86 10.70
CA GLY A 549 6.21 22.98 11.24
C GLY A 549 4.89 23.68 11.57
N LEU A 550 4.85 25.03 11.52
CA LEU A 550 3.64 25.79 11.80
C LEU A 550 2.51 25.50 10.81
N ALA A 551 2.84 25.34 9.53
CA ALA A 551 1.84 25.03 8.49
C ALA A 551 1.16 23.67 8.74
N SER A 552 1.95 22.63 9.08
CA SER A 552 1.44 21.28 9.39
C SER A 552 0.61 21.27 10.68
N LEU A 553 1.10 21.97 11.73
CA LEU A 553 0.36 22.06 12.99
C LEU A 553 -0.95 22.85 12.83
N THR A 554 -0.97 23.91 12.02
CA THR A 554 -2.21 24.67 11.73
C THR A 554 -3.20 23.79 10.96
N ALA A 555 -2.75 23.03 9.98
CA ALA A 555 -3.60 22.10 9.24
C ALA A 555 -4.26 21.08 10.19
N ALA A 556 -3.48 20.44 11.06
CA ALA A 556 -3.99 19.49 12.05
C ALA A 556 -4.98 20.14 13.05
N MET A 557 -4.78 21.42 13.41
CA MET A 557 -5.70 22.15 14.30
C MET A 557 -7.08 22.39 13.70
N LEU A 558 -7.21 22.47 12.37
CA LEU A 558 -8.52 22.64 11.73
C LEU A 558 -9.41 21.41 11.85
N GLU A 559 -8.81 20.23 12.01
CA GLU A 559 -9.53 18.96 12.18
C GLU A 559 -10.02 18.75 13.63
N GLN A 560 -9.65 19.66 14.58
CA GLN A 560 -9.98 19.53 15.99
C GLN A 560 -11.37 20.07 16.38
N GLY A 561 -12.27 20.13 15.39
CA GLY A 561 -13.63 20.61 15.56
C GLY A 561 -13.79 22.09 15.25
N THR A 562 -14.98 22.60 15.53
CA THR A 562 -15.39 23.98 15.22
C THR A 562 -15.66 24.78 16.51
N THR A 563 -16.02 26.04 16.39
CA THR A 563 -16.46 26.80 17.56
C THR A 563 -17.73 26.21 18.21
N ARG A 564 -18.53 25.45 17.43
CA ARG A 564 -19.77 24.79 17.89
C ARG A 564 -19.55 23.33 18.26
N LEU A 565 -18.78 22.60 17.46
CA LEU A 565 -18.56 21.17 17.62
C LEU A 565 -17.15 20.90 18.21
N SER A 566 -17.09 20.04 19.18
CA SER A 566 -15.82 19.42 19.59
C SER A 566 -15.29 18.50 18.47
N GLU A 567 -14.04 18.07 18.58
CA GLU A 567 -13.45 17.07 17.68
C GLU A 567 -14.29 15.77 17.61
N ALA A 568 -14.73 15.27 18.75
CA ALA A 568 -15.57 14.07 18.82
C ALA A 568 -16.93 14.26 18.12
N GLU A 569 -17.58 15.41 18.36
CA GLU A 569 -18.87 15.70 17.71
C GLU A 569 -18.72 15.90 16.21
N LEU A 570 -17.65 16.54 15.73
CA LEU A 570 -17.35 16.66 14.31
C LEU A 570 -17.10 15.28 13.68
N SER A 571 -16.30 14.43 14.34
CA SER A 571 -16.05 13.05 13.92
C SER A 571 -17.35 12.25 13.82
N ASP A 572 -18.23 12.36 14.82
CA ASP A 572 -19.54 11.69 14.85
C ASP A 572 -20.43 12.13 13.68
N GLU A 573 -20.52 13.44 13.41
CA GLU A 573 -21.34 13.95 12.32
C GLU A 573 -20.81 13.50 10.95
N LEU A 574 -19.47 13.53 10.74
CA LEU A 574 -18.85 13.04 9.52
C LEU A 574 -19.08 11.54 9.31
N GLN A 575 -18.91 10.73 10.35
CA GLN A 575 -19.14 9.28 10.27
C GLN A 575 -20.60 8.94 9.93
N LYS A 576 -21.58 9.64 10.52
CA LYS A 576 -23.00 9.46 10.18
C LYS A 576 -23.29 9.74 8.70
N LEU A 577 -22.57 10.69 8.11
CA LEU A 577 -22.69 11.03 6.69
C LEU A 577 -21.87 10.07 5.79
N GLY A 578 -21.04 9.20 6.34
CA GLY A 578 -20.05 8.44 5.56
C GLY A 578 -19.07 9.35 4.84
N ALA A 579 -18.73 10.48 5.43
CA ALA A 579 -17.92 11.54 4.87
C ALA A 579 -16.61 11.73 5.63
N SER A 580 -15.63 12.36 4.97
CA SER A 580 -14.38 12.77 5.60
C SER A 580 -13.94 14.17 5.14
N ILE A 581 -13.27 14.89 6.04
CA ILE A 581 -12.58 16.15 5.77
C ILE A 581 -11.15 15.98 6.26
N SER A 582 -10.19 16.19 5.38
CA SER A 582 -8.76 16.17 5.73
C SER A 582 -8.11 17.49 5.33
N VAL A 583 -7.26 18.02 6.20
CA VAL A 583 -6.53 19.26 5.97
C VAL A 583 -5.04 19.00 6.05
N SER A 584 -4.30 19.34 5.02
CA SER A 584 -2.85 19.15 4.95
C SER A 584 -2.14 20.38 4.41
N SER A 585 -0.83 20.44 4.66
CA SER A 585 0.01 21.52 4.15
C SER A 585 1.05 20.93 3.20
N ALA A 586 1.03 21.37 1.94
CA ALA A 586 1.97 20.98 0.89
C ALA A 586 3.01 22.09 0.67
N GLN A 587 3.87 21.96 -0.35
CA GLN A 587 4.92 22.96 -0.62
C GLN A 587 4.36 24.36 -0.93
N TYR A 588 3.28 24.42 -1.71
CA TYR A 588 2.71 25.65 -2.26
C TYR A 588 1.34 26.03 -1.73
N ASN A 589 0.63 25.10 -1.10
CA ASN A 589 -0.77 25.25 -0.74
C ASN A 589 -1.09 24.54 0.58
N ASN A 590 -2.12 25.03 1.25
CA ASN A 590 -2.88 24.28 2.22
C ASN A 590 -4.01 23.57 1.44
N LEU A 591 -4.12 22.26 1.58
CA LEU A 591 -5.05 21.43 0.82
C LEU A 591 -6.13 20.88 1.76
N ILE A 592 -7.37 21.10 1.39
CA ILE A 592 -8.54 20.54 2.04
C ILE A 592 -9.12 19.49 1.10
N THR A 593 -9.14 18.24 1.53
CA THR A 593 -9.71 17.12 0.79
C THR A 593 -11.01 16.68 1.46
N ILE A 594 -12.08 16.58 0.69
CA ILE A 594 -13.41 16.25 1.13
C ILE A 594 -13.86 15.03 0.35
N SER A 595 -14.25 13.96 1.06
CA SER A 595 -14.91 12.79 0.47
C SER A 595 -16.33 12.69 1.05
N SER A 596 -17.32 12.48 0.18
CA SER A 596 -18.72 12.40 0.58
C SER A 596 -19.48 11.42 -0.29
N LEU A 597 -20.51 10.79 0.25
CA LEU A 597 -21.53 10.17 -0.59
C LEU A 597 -22.31 11.28 -1.31
N ALA A 598 -22.76 11.04 -2.53
CA ALA A 598 -23.39 12.05 -3.38
C ALA A 598 -24.69 12.61 -2.76
N ASP A 599 -25.50 11.76 -2.14
CA ASP A 599 -26.75 12.12 -1.43
C ASP A 599 -26.51 12.86 -0.11
N LYS A 600 -25.28 12.85 0.42
CA LYS A 600 -24.87 13.52 1.68
C LYS A 600 -24.01 14.77 1.46
N LEU A 601 -23.73 15.12 0.21
CA LEU A 601 -22.84 16.24 -0.11
C LEU A 601 -23.30 17.58 0.50
N PRO A 602 -24.60 17.97 0.49
CA PRO A 602 -25.02 19.24 1.07
C PRO A 602 -24.72 19.36 2.57
N GLU A 603 -25.00 18.29 3.34
CA GLU A 603 -24.72 18.22 4.78
C GLU A 603 -23.21 18.21 5.06
N THR A 604 -22.45 17.48 4.24
CA THR A 604 -20.98 17.46 4.34
C THR A 604 -20.40 18.85 4.10
N LEU A 605 -20.85 19.57 3.06
CA LEU A 605 -20.38 20.93 2.77
C LEU A 605 -20.78 21.94 3.85
N ALA A 606 -21.86 21.70 4.59
CA ALA A 606 -22.20 22.52 5.75
C ALA A 606 -21.16 22.36 6.88
N LEU A 607 -20.67 21.15 7.13
CA LEU A 607 -19.57 20.89 8.07
C LEU A 607 -18.25 21.50 7.57
N VAL A 608 -17.93 21.34 6.29
CA VAL A 608 -16.75 21.98 5.67
C VAL A 608 -16.75 23.49 5.89
N ARG A 609 -17.92 24.14 5.71
CA ARG A 609 -18.05 25.57 5.97
C ARG A 609 -17.73 25.92 7.42
N GLU A 610 -18.20 25.15 8.39
CA GLU A 610 -17.90 25.39 9.80
C GLU A 610 -16.40 25.19 10.09
N VAL A 611 -15.81 24.09 9.60
CA VAL A 611 -14.37 23.80 9.78
C VAL A 611 -13.51 24.94 9.21
N LEU A 612 -13.85 25.44 8.03
CA LEU A 612 -13.03 26.46 7.36
C LEU A 612 -13.25 27.87 7.88
N LEU A 613 -14.50 28.22 8.26
CA LEU A 613 -14.81 29.60 8.69
C LEU A 613 -14.83 29.80 10.19
N GLN A 614 -14.99 28.74 10.95
CA GLN A 614 -15.18 28.80 12.42
C GLN A 614 -14.41 27.64 13.11
N PRO A 615 -13.12 27.44 12.83
CA PRO A 615 -12.34 26.40 13.49
C PRO A 615 -12.28 26.62 15.00
N GLY A 616 -12.22 25.53 15.76
CA GLY A 616 -12.21 25.58 17.22
C GLY A 616 -10.99 26.25 17.83
N LEU A 617 -9.81 25.99 17.30
CA LEU A 617 -8.48 26.49 17.69
C LEU A 617 -8.30 26.64 19.23
N ARG A 618 -8.56 25.55 19.97
CA ARG A 618 -8.54 25.51 21.43
C ARG A 618 -7.14 25.21 21.96
N GLU A 619 -6.77 25.81 23.08
CA GLU A 619 -5.44 25.64 23.72
C GLU A 619 -5.14 24.16 24.04
N ALA A 620 -6.12 23.44 24.60
CA ALA A 620 -5.93 22.03 24.96
C ALA A 620 -5.66 21.12 23.75
N ASP A 621 -6.27 21.40 22.61
CA ASP A 621 -6.05 20.67 21.37
C ASP A 621 -4.69 21.01 20.76
N PHE A 622 -4.28 22.27 20.84
CA PHE A 622 -2.96 22.73 20.41
C PHE A 622 -1.83 22.03 21.19
N GLU A 623 -1.88 22.04 22.51
CA GLU A 623 -0.86 21.42 23.34
C GLU A 623 -0.76 19.91 23.12
N ARG A 624 -1.90 19.25 22.94
CA ARG A 624 -1.96 17.81 22.61
C ARG A 624 -1.32 17.51 21.26
N LEU A 625 -1.73 18.20 20.20
CA LEU A 625 -1.21 18.01 18.85
C LEU A 625 0.28 18.35 18.76
N LYS A 626 0.70 19.43 19.39
CA LYS A 626 2.12 19.79 19.50
C LYS A 626 2.93 18.67 20.16
N THR A 627 2.43 18.11 21.26
CA THR A 627 3.07 16.97 21.93
C THR A 627 3.16 15.76 21.02
N GLN A 628 2.05 15.38 20.33
CA GLN A 628 2.03 14.28 19.37
C GLN A 628 3.04 14.50 18.23
N MET A 629 3.08 15.69 17.66
CA MET A 629 4.00 16.06 16.59
C MET A 629 5.47 15.93 17.04
N LEU A 630 5.82 16.43 18.22
CA LEU A 630 7.17 16.33 18.76
C LEU A 630 7.59 14.87 19.01
N GLN A 631 6.68 14.02 19.49
CA GLN A 631 6.97 12.59 19.69
C GLN A 631 7.12 11.86 18.36
N GLY A 632 6.27 12.15 17.38
CA GLY A 632 6.38 11.61 16.02
C GLY A 632 7.71 11.98 15.36
N MET A 633 8.16 13.23 15.47
CA MET A 633 9.45 13.69 14.96
C MET A 633 10.62 12.92 15.60
N LYS A 634 10.63 12.78 16.93
CA LYS A 634 11.65 11.99 17.65
C LYS A 634 11.68 10.52 17.24
N GLN A 635 10.51 9.93 16.91
CA GLN A 635 10.43 8.57 16.40
C GLN A 635 11.00 8.49 14.99
N SER A 636 10.69 9.44 14.11
CA SER A 636 11.21 9.50 12.73
C SER A 636 12.74 9.60 12.69
N GLU A 637 13.37 10.35 13.59
CA GLU A 637 14.83 10.47 13.72
C GLU A 637 15.52 9.13 14.08
N GLN A 638 14.77 8.11 14.54
CA GLN A 638 15.31 6.77 14.75
C GLN A 638 15.38 5.93 13.47
N GLN A 639 14.71 6.34 12.40
CA GLN A 639 14.61 5.58 11.15
C GLN A 639 15.78 5.90 10.21
N PRO A 640 16.56 4.89 9.76
CA PRO A 640 17.69 5.11 8.85
C PRO A 640 17.29 5.76 7.53
N GLU A 641 16.10 5.41 7.00
CA GLU A 641 15.55 5.94 5.75
C GLU A 641 15.24 7.44 5.87
N TRP A 642 14.66 7.86 6.99
CA TRP A 642 14.39 9.27 7.27
C TRP A 642 15.69 10.07 7.38
N LEU A 643 16.68 9.52 8.09
CA LEU A 643 18.01 10.15 8.20
C LEU A 643 18.68 10.32 6.83
N ALA A 644 18.63 9.27 5.99
CA ALA A 644 19.21 9.34 4.64
C ALA A 644 18.48 10.36 3.76
N GLY A 645 17.15 10.41 3.83
CA GLY A 645 16.35 11.38 3.10
C GLY A 645 16.61 12.82 3.54
N GLN A 646 16.69 13.06 4.85
CA GLN A 646 16.95 14.39 5.41
C GLN A 646 18.38 14.86 5.08
N ALA A 647 19.38 14.00 5.28
CA ALA A 647 20.75 14.29 4.88
C ALA A 647 20.84 14.66 3.40
N PHE A 648 20.20 13.88 2.54
CA PHE A 648 20.20 14.13 1.11
C PHE A 648 19.55 15.48 0.75
N ARG A 649 18.41 15.83 1.32
CA ARG A 649 17.75 17.13 1.08
C ARG A 649 18.63 18.31 1.53
N GLU A 650 19.24 18.23 2.70
CA GLU A 650 20.15 19.27 3.19
C GLU A 650 21.36 19.47 2.27
N LEU A 651 21.94 18.40 1.76
CA LEU A 651 23.09 18.44 0.85
C LEU A 651 22.76 19.00 -0.52
N VAL A 652 21.58 18.68 -1.04
CA VAL A 652 21.17 19.08 -2.40
C VAL A 652 20.57 20.48 -2.42
N TYR A 653 19.69 20.81 -1.48
CA TYR A 653 18.99 22.12 -1.48
C TYR A 653 19.66 23.15 -0.57
N GLY A 654 20.49 22.71 0.37
CA GLY A 654 21.10 23.57 1.38
C GLY A 654 20.29 23.65 2.66
N LYS A 655 21.00 23.61 3.80
CA LYS A 655 20.41 23.62 5.15
C LYS A 655 19.52 24.85 5.45
N GLN A 656 19.73 25.97 4.76
CA GLN A 656 18.93 27.20 4.95
C GLN A 656 17.72 27.31 4.00
N ASN A 657 17.63 26.45 3.00
CA ASN A 657 16.48 26.41 2.10
C ASN A 657 15.35 25.59 2.70
N ARG A 658 14.09 26.04 2.50
CA ARG A 658 12.92 25.33 3.04
C ARG A 658 12.80 23.89 2.50
N LEU A 659 13.21 23.65 1.25
CA LEU A 659 13.25 22.31 0.67
C LEU A 659 14.34 21.40 1.28
N GLY A 660 15.37 21.96 1.87
CA GLY A 660 16.41 21.23 2.60
C GLY A 660 15.98 20.84 4.02
N GLN A 661 14.88 21.37 4.52
CA GLN A 661 14.35 21.08 5.85
C GLN A 661 13.19 20.05 5.77
N PRO A 662 12.90 19.31 6.86
CA PRO A 662 11.75 18.43 6.91
C PRO A 662 10.44 19.19 6.62
N SER A 663 9.48 18.55 5.93
CA SER A 663 8.20 19.17 5.61
C SER A 663 7.38 19.53 6.85
N ASP A 664 7.42 18.68 7.85
CA ASP A 664 6.74 18.76 9.14
C ASP A 664 7.51 19.60 10.18
N GLY A 665 8.63 20.23 9.77
CA GLY A 665 9.39 21.16 10.60
C GLY A 665 10.57 20.54 11.33
N VAL A 666 11.14 21.29 12.26
CA VAL A 666 12.25 20.84 13.12
C VAL A 666 11.88 20.97 14.59
N LEU A 667 12.35 20.04 15.42
CA LEU A 667 12.04 19.97 16.86
C LEU A 667 12.19 21.33 17.56
N ALA A 668 13.32 22.00 17.34
CA ALA A 668 13.66 23.27 18.01
C ALA A 668 12.71 24.42 17.68
N ASP A 669 12.04 24.38 16.50
CA ASP A 669 11.05 25.39 16.14
C ASP A 669 9.67 24.99 16.68
N VAL A 670 9.25 23.74 16.46
CA VAL A 670 7.95 23.24 16.95
C VAL A 670 7.81 23.38 18.46
N GLU A 671 8.88 23.17 19.24
CA GLU A 671 8.89 23.37 20.69
C GLU A 671 8.50 24.81 21.12
N LYS A 672 8.77 25.81 20.27
CA LYS A 672 8.51 27.23 20.55
C LYS A 672 7.17 27.72 20.02
N LEU A 673 6.55 27.00 19.08
CA LEU A 673 5.26 27.38 18.52
C LEU A 673 4.19 27.55 19.61
N THR A 674 3.33 28.54 19.40
CA THR A 674 2.21 28.87 20.27
C THR A 674 0.88 28.85 19.51
N LEU A 675 -0.25 28.76 20.23
CA LEU A 675 -1.57 28.86 19.59
C LEU A 675 -1.77 30.24 18.90
N ALA A 676 -1.12 31.30 19.38
CA ALA A 676 -1.16 32.59 18.72
C ALA A 676 -0.50 32.56 17.33
N ASP A 677 0.55 31.77 17.15
CA ASP A 677 1.20 31.58 15.84
C ASP A 677 0.25 30.82 14.88
N VAL A 678 -0.40 29.77 15.36
CA VAL A 678 -1.43 29.05 14.59
C VAL A 678 -2.56 29.96 14.14
N LYS A 679 -3.11 30.78 15.04
CA LYS A 679 -4.18 31.76 14.71
C LYS A 679 -3.71 32.77 13.67
N ARG A 680 -2.52 33.33 13.84
CA ARG A 680 -1.92 34.24 12.85
C ARG A 680 -1.73 33.57 11.49
N PHE A 681 -1.22 32.31 11.45
CA PHE A 681 -1.03 31.58 10.22
C PHE A 681 -2.37 31.26 9.54
N TYR A 682 -3.38 30.85 10.31
CA TYR A 682 -4.72 30.63 9.80
C TYR A 682 -5.31 31.90 9.18
N GLU A 683 -5.27 33.04 9.87
CA GLU A 683 -5.79 34.33 9.39
C GLU A 683 -5.08 34.79 8.09
N ALA A 684 -3.78 34.52 7.98
CA ALA A 684 -2.99 34.97 6.84
C ALA A 684 -3.13 34.05 5.60
N TYR A 685 -3.19 32.72 5.80
CA TYR A 685 -3.04 31.74 4.72
C TYR A 685 -4.24 30.82 4.50
N TYR A 686 -5.22 30.82 5.37
CA TYR A 686 -6.50 30.16 5.15
C TYR A 686 -7.53 31.17 4.71
N ASN A 687 -7.53 31.49 3.42
CA ASN A 687 -8.47 32.39 2.79
C ASN A 687 -8.69 32.02 1.31
N PRO A 688 -9.84 32.35 0.71
CA PRO A 688 -10.21 31.83 -0.60
C PRO A 688 -9.58 32.61 -1.79
N THR A 689 -8.79 33.65 -1.51
CA THR A 689 -8.24 34.51 -2.60
C THR A 689 -7.28 33.67 -3.47
N ASN A 690 -7.62 33.54 -4.76
CA ASN A 690 -6.89 32.70 -5.71
C ASN A 690 -6.89 31.19 -5.36
N ALA A 691 -7.86 30.71 -4.61
CA ALA A 691 -8.04 29.29 -4.36
C ALA A 691 -8.29 28.53 -5.66
N LYS A 692 -7.83 27.30 -5.72
CA LYS A 692 -8.09 26.36 -6.81
C LYS A 692 -8.94 25.22 -6.24
N VAL A 693 -10.02 24.86 -6.94
CA VAL A 693 -10.94 23.81 -6.52
C VAL A 693 -10.98 22.73 -7.59
N VAL A 694 -10.85 21.49 -7.20
CA VAL A 694 -10.98 20.30 -8.04
C VAL A 694 -12.17 19.50 -7.56
N VAL A 695 -12.98 18.96 -8.49
CA VAL A 695 -14.18 18.18 -8.18
C VAL A 695 -14.27 16.98 -9.10
N THR A 696 -14.50 15.80 -8.51
CA THR A 696 -14.74 14.55 -9.25
C THR A 696 -15.89 13.76 -8.60
N GLY A 697 -16.67 13.06 -9.39
CA GLY A 697 -17.73 12.18 -8.92
C GLY A 697 -19.13 12.54 -9.39
N ASP A 698 -20.14 11.94 -8.73
CA ASP A 698 -21.55 12.05 -9.09
C ASP A 698 -22.15 13.37 -8.61
N VAL A 699 -21.75 14.46 -9.27
CA VAL A 699 -22.18 15.82 -8.94
C VAL A 699 -22.12 16.72 -10.17
N THR A 700 -23.06 17.65 -10.28
CA THR A 700 -23.09 18.66 -11.32
C THR A 700 -22.33 19.93 -10.93
N ALA A 701 -21.82 20.66 -11.92
CA ALA A 701 -21.15 21.95 -11.70
C ALA A 701 -22.03 22.93 -10.88
N GLN A 702 -23.35 22.99 -11.17
CA GLN A 702 -24.29 23.86 -10.47
C GLN A 702 -24.43 23.48 -8.97
N GLN A 703 -24.48 22.19 -8.64
CA GLN A 703 -24.51 21.75 -7.24
C GLN A 703 -23.24 22.16 -6.49
N VAL A 704 -22.09 21.99 -7.13
CA VAL A 704 -20.79 22.39 -6.57
C VAL A 704 -20.72 23.91 -6.35
N GLU A 705 -21.06 24.71 -7.36
CA GLU A 705 -21.04 26.19 -7.26
C GLU A 705 -21.97 26.68 -6.15
N SER A 706 -23.16 26.09 -6.04
CA SER A 706 -24.12 26.40 -4.98
C SER A 706 -23.61 25.99 -3.60
N GLY A 707 -23.06 24.78 -3.47
CA GLY A 707 -22.56 24.24 -2.21
C GLY A 707 -21.33 24.97 -1.69
N LEU A 708 -20.45 25.43 -2.60
CA LEU A 708 -19.23 26.18 -2.27
C LEU A 708 -19.43 27.72 -2.27
N ALA A 709 -20.65 28.23 -2.48
CA ALA A 709 -20.91 29.66 -2.49
C ALA A 709 -20.45 30.39 -1.21
N PHE A 710 -20.38 29.70 -0.08
CA PHE A 710 -19.86 30.23 1.18
C PHE A 710 -18.40 30.73 1.08
N LEU A 711 -17.59 30.17 0.17
CA LEU A 711 -16.23 30.62 -0.07
C LEU A 711 -16.18 32.09 -0.53
N THR A 712 -17.22 32.60 -1.19
CA THR A 712 -17.29 33.99 -1.62
C THR A 712 -17.48 34.97 -0.47
N GLN A 713 -18.04 34.48 0.66
CA GLN A 713 -18.27 35.25 1.88
C GLN A 713 -17.06 35.26 2.82
N TRP A 714 -16.13 34.33 2.59
CA TRP A 714 -14.91 34.21 3.40
C TRP A 714 -13.97 35.36 3.07
N GLN A 715 -13.67 36.20 4.08
CA GLN A 715 -12.83 37.39 3.91
C GLN A 715 -11.35 37.04 3.99
N GLY A 716 -10.53 37.69 3.18
CA GLY A 716 -9.08 37.53 3.16
C GLY A 716 -8.44 38.40 2.08
N ALA A 717 -7.18 38.74 2.27
CA ALA A 717 -6.33 39.35 1.27
C ALA A 717 -5.42 38.29 0.63
N ALA A 718 -4.93 38.56 -0.60
CA ALA A 718 -3.95 37.69 -1.21
C ALA A 718 -2.71 37.57 -0.31
N PRO A 719 -2.28 36.35 0.08
CA PRO A 719 -1.15 36.18 0.98
C PRO A 719 0.16 36.56 0.29
N THR A 720 1.11 37.09 1.08
CA THR A 720 2.49 37.26 0.65
C THR A 720 3.22 35.93 0.86
N LEU A 721 3.77 35.37 -0.22
CA LEU A 721 4.38 34.05 -0.21
C LEU A 721 5.86 34.14 -0.60
N GLY A 722 6.71 33.39 0.11
CA GLY A 722 8.09 33.16 -0.29
C GLY A 722 8.23 32.27 -1.52
N ASP A 723 9.42 32.20 -2.09
CA ASP A 723 9.78 31.18 -3.06
C ASP A 723 10.48 29.99 -2.40
N LEU A 724 10.57 28.89 -3.12
CA LEU A 724 11.29 27.68 -2.70
C LEU A 724 12.58 27.46 -3.50
N LYS A 725 12.97 28.47 -4.30
CA LYS A 725 14.14 28.36 -5.15
C LYS A 725 15.41 28.17 -4.33
N PRO A 726 16.17 27.11 -4.55
CA PRO A 726 17.45 26.91 -3.84
C PRO A 726 18.47 27.99 -4.20
N GLY A 727 18.98 28.70 -3.20
CA GLY A 727 20.11 29.61 -3.36
C GLY A 727 21.45 28.86 -3.27
N GLY A 728 22.50 29.39 -3.94
CA GLY A 728 23.83 28.81 -3.88
C GLY A 728 24.03 27.46 -4.58
N GLU A 729 25.16 26.84 -4.36
CA GLU A 729 25.53 25.53 -4.90
C GLU A 729 25.07 24.40 -3.95
N GLN A 730 24.90 23.19 -4.49
CA GLN A 730 24.74 21.98 -3.67
C GLN A 730 26.07 21.67 -2.94
N ALA A 731 26.02 20.76 -1.96
CA ALA A 731 27.21 20.26 -1.27
C ALA A 731 28.19 19.60 -2.27
N LYS A 732 29.46 19.58 -1.91
CA LYS A 732 30.54 19.00 -2.72
C LYS A 732 30.24 17.51 -3.00
N PRO A 733 30.59 17.00 -4.19
CA PRO A 733 30.49 15.56 -4.46
C PRO A 733 31.36 14.75 -3.48
N GLY A 734 30.88 13.56 -3.11
CA GLY A 734 31.56 12.66 -2.20
C GLY A 734 30.61 11.89 -1.31
N ILE A 735 31.15 11.09 -0.39
CA ILE A 735 30.41 10.23 0.53
C ILE A 735 30.17 11.00 1.84
N TYR A 736 28.90 11.08 2.23
CA TYR A 736 28.44 11.65 3.50
C TYR A 736 27.94 10.52 4.39
N LEU A 737 28.74 10.20 5.42
CA LEU A 737 28.48 9.08 6.31
C LEU A 737 27.76 9.54 7.57
N VAL A 738 26.55 9.03 7.77
CA VAL A 738 25.73 9.20 8.97
C VAL A 738 25.84 7.94 9.82
N ASP A 739 26.30 8.06 11.05
CA ASP A 739 26.49 6.91 11.93
C ASP A 739 25.18 6.39 12.53
N LYS A 740 24.93 5.11 12.33
CA LYS A 740 23.83 4.36 12.97
C LYS A 740 24.39 3.07 13.58
N PRO A 741 24.89 3.13 14.83
CA PRO A 741 25.58 2.01 15.46
C PRO A 741 24.74 0.72 15.50
N GLY A 742 25.36 -0.39 15.11
CA GLY A 742 24.73 -1.71 15.10
C GLY A 742 23.62 -1.89 14.05
N ALA A 743 23.54 -1.02 13.04
CA ALA A 743 22.63 -1.22 11.93
C ALA A 743 23.08 -2.44 11.09
N PRO A 744 22.21 -3.42 10.83
CA PRO A 744 22.55 -4.61 10.02
C PRO A 744 22.50 -4.33 8.51
N GLN A 745 21.87 -3.23 8.11
CA GLN A 745 21.80 -2.74 6.73
C GLN A 745 22.33 -1.30 6.66
N SER A 746 22.72 -0.91 5.45
CA SER A 746 23.04 0.47 5.11
C SER A 746 21.97 1.05 4.18
N VAL A 747 21.54 2.28 4.43
CA VAL A 747 20.71 3.05 3.51
C VAL A 747 21.61 3.90 2.62
N ILE A 748 21.51 3.71 1.33
CA ILE A 748 22.29 4.46 0.32
C ILE A 748 21.35 5.40 -0.42
N ARG A 749 21.74 6.69 -0.57
CA ARG A 749 21.12 7.67 -1.46
C ARG A 749 22.22 8.37 -2.26
N ILE A 750 22.08 8.35 -3.59
CA ILE A 750 23.05 8.97 -4.51
C ILE A 750 22.26 9.92 -5.41
N GLY A 751 22.73 11.15 -5.59
CA GLY A 751 22.04 12.07 -6.48
C GLY A 751 22.55 13.48 -6.45
N ARG A 752 21.80 14.38 -7.06
CA ARG A 752 22.16 15.79 -7.25
C ARG A 752 20.94 16.66 -7.47
N ARG A 753 21.11 17.99 -7.39
CA ARG A 753 20.10 18.94 -7.84
C ARG A 753 19.86 18.80 -9.34
N ALA A 754 18.59 18.93 -9.74
CA ALA A 754 18.15 18.82 -11.14
C ALA A 754 17.22 19.99 -11.51
N MET A 755 16.55 19.87 -12.67
CA MET A 755 15.68 20.87 -13.26
C MET A 755 14.34 21.02 -12.54
N PRO A 756 13.67 22.20 -12.66
CA PRO A 756 12.26 22.35 -12.30
C PRO A 756 11.32 21.50 -13.16
N PHE A 757 10.07 21.36 -12.71
CA PHE A 757 9.02 20.65 -13.42
C PHE A 757 8.67 21.31 -14.74
N ASP A 758 8.53 20.50 -15.79
CA ASP A 758 7.89 20.84 -17.05
C ASP A 758 7.18 19.62 -17.64
N THR A 759 6.29 19.83 -18.60
CA THR A 759 5.49 18.73 -19.18
C THR A 759 6.09 18.11 -20.45
N THR A 760 6.99 18.78 -21.15
CA THR A 760 7.54 18.33 -22.45
C THR A 760 9.01 18.73 -22.65
N GLY A 761 9.61 19.37 -21.67
CA GLY A 761 11.00 19.83 -21.70
C GLY A 761 11.98 18.90 -21.01
N ASP A 762 12.99 19.50 -20.35
CA ASP A 762 14.10 18.77 -19.73
C ASP A 762 13.64 17.74 -18.69
N TYR A 763 12.65 18.08 -17.85
CA TYR A 763 12.14 17.20 -16.82
C TYR A 763 11.45 15.97 -17.42
N PHE A 764 10.56 16.16 -18.37
CA PHE A 764 9.85 15.07 -19.01
C PHE A 764 10.81 14.15 -19.78
N ILE A 765 11.76 14.71 -20.54
CA ILE A 765 12.80 13.94 -21.24
C ILE A 765 13.68 13.15 -20.27
N ALA A 766 14.03 13.75 -19.12
CA ALA A 766 14.83 13.07 -18.09
C ALA A 766 14.08 11.88 -17.45
N ASN A 767 12.77 11.97 -17.27
CA ASN A 767 11.96 10.84 -16.82
C ASN A 767 11.90 9.72 -17.86
N LEU A 768 11.74 10.06 -19.16
CA LEU A 768 11.81 9.04 -20.22
C LEU A 768 13.19 8.37 -20.28
N MET A 769 14.27 9.14 -20.12
CA MET A 769 15.63 8.62 -20.05
C MET A 769 15.80 7.69 -18.84
N ASN A 770 15.29 8.09 -17.68
CA ASN A 770 15.44 7.33 -16.44
C ASN A 770 14.66 6.01 -16.42
N PHE A 771 13.64 5.85 -17.28
CA PHE A 771 12.80 4.67 -17.30
C PHE A 771 13.62 3.36 -17.30
N ASN A 772 14.59 3.24 -18.21
CA ASN A 772 15.44 2.05 -18.31
C ASN A 772 16.61 2.03 -17.30
N LEU A 773 16.99 3.16 -16.70
CA LEU A 773 18.08 3.21 -15.71
C LEU A 773 17.61 2.65 -14.35
N GLY A 774 16.53 3.18 -13.81
CA GLY A 774 16.02 2.84 -12.48
C GLY A 774 14.55 3.19 -12.29
N GLY A 775 13.82 3.54 -13.36
CA GLY A 775 12.44 4.01 -13.32
C GLY A 775 11.37 2.92 -13.32
N ASN A 776 11.75 1.65 -13.48
CA ASN A 776 10.83 0.52 -13.45
C ASN A 776 11.54 -0.73 -12.88
N PHE A 777 10.78 -1.80 -12.64
CA PHE A 777 11.29 -3.03 -12.05
C PHE A 777 12.40 -3.69 -12.90
N ASN A 778 12.23 -3.72 -14.23
CA ASN A 778 13.20 -4.30 -15.17
C ASN A 778 14.32 -3.33 -15.56
N SER A 779 14.54 -2.27 -14.79
CA SER A 779 15.60 -1.29 -15.02
C SER A 779 16.99 -1.85 -14.69
N ARG A 780 18.02 -1.26 -15.31
CA ARG A 780 19.40 -1.71 -15.15
C ARG A 780 19.86 -1.80 -13.69
N ILE A 781 19.53 -0.79 -12.90
CA ILE A 781 19.92 -0.71 -11.47
C ILE A 781 19.25 -1.84 -10.68
N ASN A 782 17.95 -2.06 -10.86
CA ASN A 782 17.23 -3.10 -10.13
C ASN A 782 17.66 -4.50 -10.53
N LEU A 783 17.80 -4.75 -11.82
CA LEU A 783 18.28 -6.04 -12.33
C LEU A 783 19.68 -6.38 -11.81
N ASN A 784 20.59 -5.38 -11.73
CA ASN A 784 21.93 -5.58 -11.20
C ASN A 784 21.90 -5.87 -9.69
N LEU A 785 21.33 -4.97 -8.89
CA LEU A 785 21.48 -5.00 -7.43
C LEU A 785 20.57 -6.02 -6.76
N ARG A 786 19.35 -6.20 -7.26
CA ARG A 786 18.36 -7.13 -6.71
C ARG A 786 18.51 -8.52 -7.34
N GLU A 787 18.37 -8.62 -8.66
CA GLU A 787 18.17 -9.90 -9.34
C GLU A 787 19.49 -10.65 -9.61
N ASP A 788 20.58 -9.94 -9.95
CA ASP A 788 21.89 -10.58 -10.18
C ASP A 788 22.65 -10.79 -8.87
N LYS A 789 22.68 -9.79 -8.00
CA LYS A 789 23.54 -9.80 -6.81
C LYS A 789 22.82 -10.11 -5.48
N GLY A 790 21.50 -9.97 -5.41
CA GLY A 790 20.74 -10.19 -4.17
C GLY A 790 21.18 -9.30 -3.01
N TYR A 791 21.62 -8.06 -3.27
CA TYR A 791 22.09 -7.14 -2.22
C TYR A 791 20.98 -6.42 -1.52
N THR A 792 19.84 -6.26 -2.18
CA THR A 792 18.69 -5.46 -1.75
C THR A 792 17.37 -6.14 -2.10
N TYR A 793 16.31 -5.73 -1.43
CA TYR A 793 14.92 -6.02 -1.83
C TYR A 793 14.50 -5.22 -3.07
N GLY A 794 15.07 -4.03 -3.29
CA GLY A 794 14.82 -3.21 -4.48
C GLY A 794 15.74 -2.00 -4.55
N ALA A 795 16.05 -1.59 -5.79
CA ALA A 795 16.84 -0.40 -6.09
C ALA A 795 16.18 0.38 -7.23
N SER A 796 16.11 1.69 -7.11
CA SER A 796 15.45 2.56 -8.09
C SER A 796 16.16 3.88 -8.28
N SER A 797 15.79 4.60 -9.34
CA SER A 797 16.17 6.00 -9.55
C SER A 797 15.00 6.81 -10.08
N GLY A 798 15.03 8.13 -9.86
CA GLY A 798 13.97 9.01 -10.33
C GLY A 798 14.35 10.49 -10.30
N PHE A 799 13.60 11.27 -11.09
CA PHE A 799 13.59 12.70 -11.01
C PHE A 799 12.35 13.18 -10.27
N GLN A 800 12.52 14.04 -9.31
CA GLN A 800 11.41 14.72 -8.64
C GLN A 800 11.60 16.22 -8.80
N ALA A 801 10.54 16.94 -9.14
CA ALA A 801 10.62 18.37 -9.37
C ALA A 801 9.33 19.08 -8.92
N ASN A 802 9.50 20.33 -8.51
CA ASN A 802 8.44 21.29 -8.30
C ASN A 802 8.61 22.48 -9.28
N ARG A 803 7.87 23.56 -9.08
CA ARG A 803 7.92 24.75 -9.97
C ARG A 803 9.29 25.40 -10.06
N GLU A 804 10.14 25.25 -9.06
CA GLU A 804 11.37 26.05 -8.89
C GLU A 804 12.64 25.22 -8.85
N ALA A 805 12.53 23.94 -8.51
CA ALA A 805 13.67 23.05 -8.31
C ALA A 805 13.33 21.59 -8.56
N GLY A 806 14.35 20.79 -8.79
CA GLY A 806 14.23 19.33 -8.85
C GLY A 806 15.47 18.62 -8.33
N VAL A 807 15.38 17.35 -8.19
CA VAL A 807 16.47 16.43 -7.83
C VAL A 807 16.44 15.19 -8.71
N PHE A 808 17.60 14.63 -8.98
CA PHE A 808 17.81 13.24 -9.34
C PHE A 808 18.25 12.49 -8.09
N ALA A 809 17.65 11.35 -7.84
CA ALA A 809 18.05 10.46 -6.75
C ALA A 809 17.98 9.00 -7.17
N THR A 810 18.94 8.20 -6.71
CA THR A 810 18.94 6.73 -6.78
C THR A 810 19.34 6.16 -5.43
N GLY A 811 18.92 4.95 -5.10
CA GLY A 811 19.30 4.35 -3.83
C GLY A 811 18.68 2.98 -3.57
N ALA A 812 19.12 2.40 -2.47
CA ALA A 812 18.65 1.12 -1.94
C ALA A 812 19.01 0.95 -0.47
N ASN A 813 18.32 0.04 0.21
CA ASN A 813 18.75 -0.53 1.48
C ASN A 813 19.50 -1.83 1.18
N VAL A 814 20.74 -1.92 1.60
CA VAL A 814 21.61 -3.08 1.31
C VAL A 814 22.20 -3.68 2.58
N ARG A 815 22.55 -4.96 2.55
CA ARG A 815 23.34 -5.54 3.64
C ARG A 815 24.62 -4.74 3.86
N THR A 816 25.03 -4.59 5.11
CA THR A 816 26.22 -3.77 5.47
C THR A 816 27.49 -4.21 4.74
N ASP A 817 27.70 -5.52 4.56
CA ASP A 817 28.85 -6.08 3.84
C ASP A 817 28.84 -5.81 2.33
N ALA A 818 27.67 -5.54 1.75
CA ALA A 818 27.50 -5.24 0.33
C ALA A 818 27.59 -3.73 0.01
N THR A 819 27.65 -2.84 1.01
CA THR A 819 27.54 -1.38 0.85
C THR A 819 28.49 -0.80 -0.19
N VAL A 820 29.76 -1.16 -0.12
CA VAL A 820 30.80 -0.61 -1.03
C VAL A 820 30.60 -1.07 -2.46
N ASP A 821 30.30 -2.35 -2.64
CA ASP A 821 30.06 -2.89 -3.98
C ASP A 821 28.74 -2.37 -4.57
N ALA A 822 27.71 -2.20 -3.76
CA ALA A 822 26.45 -1.59 -4.20
C ALA A 822 26.67 -0.15 -4.73
N ILE A 823 27.45 0.66 -4.02
CA ILE A 823 27.81 2.00 -4.52
C ILE A 823 28.56 1.91 -5.85
N ARG A 824 29.55 1.00 -5.98
CA ARG A 824 30.26 0.78 -7.26
C ARG A 824 29.29 0.39 -8.39
N GLN A 825 28.31 -0.46 -8.10
CA GLN A 825 27.32 -0.86 -9.12
C GLN A 825 26.42 0.32 -9.53
N PHE A 826 25.91 1.12 -8.58
CA PHE A 826 25.16 2.33 -8.91
C PHE A 826 25.95 3.25 -9.85
N LEU A 827 27.18 3.59 -9.46
CA LEU A 827 28.04 4.49 -10.24
C LEU A 827 28.39 3.90 -11.62
N LYS A 828 28.59 2.57 -11.70
CA LYS A 828 28.85 1.85 -12.95
C LYS A 828 27.65 1.92 -13.90
N GLU A 829 26.44 1.64 -13.41
CA GLU A 829 25.25 1.67 -14.26
C GLU A 829 24.96 3.10 -14.74
N MET A 830 25.09 4.11 -13.88
CA MET A 830 24.94 5.51 -14.25
C MET A 830 25.94 5.95 -15.31
N ASP A 831 27.24 5.67 -15.11
CA ASP A 831 28.31 6.05 -16.05
C ASP A 831 28.19 5.28 -17.37
N GLY A 832 27.83 3.99 -17.31
CA GLY A 832 27.57 3.16 -18.48
C GLY A 832 26.43 3.73 -19.33
N TYR A 833 25.29 4.03 -18.69
CA TYR A 833 24.12 4.59 -19.37
C TYR A 833 24.40 6.00 -19.92
N ARG A 834 25.09 6.84 -19.17
CA ARG A 834 25.55 8.19 -19.59
C ARG A 834 26.37 8.12 -20.91
N LYS A 835 27.25 7.15 -21.04
CA LYS A 835 28.12 6.98 -22.21
C LYS A 835 27.41 6.34 -23.42
N SER A 836 26.59 5.34 -23.19
CA SER A 836 25.94 4.58 -24.26
C SER A 836 24.57 5.15 -24.68
N GLY A 837 23.81 5.69 -23.75
CA GLY A 837 22.35 5.92 -23.90
C GLY A 837 21.58 4.59 -23.86
N PRO A 838 20.29 4.63 -24.19
CA PRO A 838 19.47 3.42 -24.30
C PRO A 838 19.85 2.61 -25.55
N THR A 839 19.74 1.29 -25.45
CA THR A 839 19.78 0.39 -26.58
C THR A 839 18.50 0.51 -27.42
N PRO A 840 18.47 0.04 -28.68
CA PRO A 840 17.23 0.01 -29.47
C PRO A 840 16.10 -0.78 -28.81
N VAL A 841 16.41 -1.86 -28.10
CA VAL A 841 15.44 -2.67 -27.36
C VAL A 841 14.87 -1.89 -26.17
N GLU A 842 15.71 -1.24 -25.39
CA GLU A 842 15.28 -0.40 -24.25
C GLU A 842 14.45 0.81 -24.71
N LEU A 843 14.78 1.40 -25.86
CA LEU A 843 13.99 2.51 -26.43
C LEU A 843 12.58 2.04 -26.84
N ALA A 844 12.49 0.87 -27.49
CA ALA A 844 11.22 0.29 -27.88
C ALA A 844 10.37 -0.08 -26.65
N TYR A 845 10.99 -0.69 -25.65
CA TYR A 845 10.36 -1.03 -24.39
C TYR A 845 9.80 0.21 -23.67
N MET A 846 10.60 1.25 -23.49
CA MET A 846 10.16 2.50 -22.86
C MET A 846 8.98 3.12 -23.61
N ARG A 847 9.05 3.19 -24.95
CA ARG A 847 7.98 3.76 -25.77
C ARG A 847 6.67 2.98 -25.63
N SER A 848 6.73 1.65 -25.67
CA SER A 848 5.55 0.81 -25.49
C SER A 848 4.95 1.01 -24.10
N ALA A 849 5.74 0.82 -23.05
CA ALA A 849 5.29 0.91 -21.67
C ALA A 849 4.65 2.28 -21.35
N VAL A 850 5.40 3.36 -21.59
CA VAL A 850 4.96 4.71 -21.20
C VAL A 850 3.75 5.19 -22.02
N SER A 851 3.66 4.81 -23.31
CA SER A 851 2.51 5.25 -24.15
C SER A 851 1.20 4.54 -23.81
N GLN A 852 1.23 3.38 -23.18
CA GLN A 852 0.05 2.62 -22.78
C GLN A 852 -0.37 2.87 -21.33
N GLN A 853 0.55 3.34 -20.49
CA GLN A 853 0.29 3.59 -19.07
C GLN A 853 -0.76 4.67 -18.80
N ASP A 854 -0.98 5.59 -19.73
CA ASP A 854 -2.02 6.63 -19.62
C ASP A 854 -3.43 6.05 -19.42
N VAL A 855 -3.70 4.84 -19.91
CA VAL A 855 -5.02 4.18 -19.76
C VAL A 855 -5.36 3.94 -18.30
N LEU A 856 -4.34 3.65 -17.47
CA LEU A 856 -4.50 3.39 -16.03
C LEU A 856 -4.61 4.68 -15.19
N SER A 857 -4.55 5.86 -15.80
CA SER A 857 -4.41 7.12 -15.05
C SER A 857 -5.72 7.83 -14.74
N TYR A 858 -6.87 7.33 -15.23
CA TYR A 858 -8.15 8.04 -15.17
C TYR A 858 -9.32 7.19 -14.68
N GLU A 859 -9.07 6.10 -14.00
CA GLU A 859 -10.09 5.18 -13.51
C GLU A 859 -10.83 5.75 -12.28
N THR A 860 -10.12 5.93 -11.17
CA THR A 860 -10.72 6.30 -9.89
C THR A 860 -11.00 7.81 -9.76
N LEU A 861 -11.91 8.17 -8.85
CA LEU A 861 -12.16 9.58 -8.51
C LEU A 861 -10.88 10.27 -8.02
N GLY A 862 -10.04 9.54 -7.27
CA GLY A 862 -8.74 10.04 -6.80
C GLY A 862 -7.73 10.31 -7.92
N GLN A 863 -7.61 9.42 -8.91
CA GLN A 863 -6.75 9.60 -10.08
C GLN A 863 -7.23 10.78 -10.93
N LYS A 864 -8.55 10.84 -11.23
CA LYS A 864 -9.19 11.97 -11.94
C LYS A 864 -8.91 13.28 -11.19
N ALA A 865 -9.03 13.32 -9.86
CA ALA A 865 -8.75 14.51 -9.05
C ALA A 865 -7.26 14.91 -9.08
N GLY A 866 -6.33 13.97 -8.99
CA GLY A 866 -4.89 14.22 -9.10
C GLY A 866 -4.51 14.84 -10.45
N PHE A 867 -5.05 14.30 -11.54
CA PHE A 867 -4.89 14.85 -12.89
C PHE A 867 -5.38 16.30 -13.00
N LEU A 868 -6.61 16.57 -12.54
CA LEU A 868 -7.19 17.91 -12.56
C LEU A 868 -6.43 18.88 -11.65
N LEU A 869 -5.94 18.40 -10.48
CA LEU A 869 -5.15 19.23 -9.57
C LEU A 869 -3.83 19.63 -10.22
N GLN A 870 -3.14 18.73 -10.90
CA GLN A 870 -1.93 19.04 -11.65
C GLN A 870 -2.22 20.10 -12.74
N MET A 871 -3.31 19.91 -13.50
CA MET A 871 -3.70 20.85 -14.53
C MET A 871 -3.94 22.26 -13.99
N ILE A 872 -4.74 22.40 -12.93
CA ILE A 872 -5.10 23.72 -12.41
C ILE A 872 -3.95 24.37 -11.62
N MET A 873 -3.10 23.55 -10.99
CA MET A 873 -1.95 24.04 -10.24
C MET A 873 -0.81 24.54 -11.13
N TYR A 874 -0.57 23.92 -12.27
CA TYR A 874 0.50 24.27 -13.20
C TYR A 874 0.01 25.04 -14.43
N ASP A 875 -1.28 25.44 -14.48
CA ASP A 875 -1.94 26.14 -15.57
C ASP A 875 -1.78 25.38 -16.91
N LEU A 876 -1.91 24.05 -16.88
CA LEU A 876 -1.73 23.19 -18.05
C LEU A 876 -2.94 23.26 -18.96
N LYS A 877 -2.69 23.19 -20.26
CA LYS A 877 -3.74 23.08 -21.27
C LYS A 877 -4.22 21.62 -21.36
N PRO A 878 -5.48 21.38 -21.77
CA PRO A 878 -6.00 20.01 -21.88
C PRO A 878 -5.23 19.12 -22.88
N ASP A 879 -4.54 19.72 -23.84
CA ASP A 879 -3.77 19.02 -24.88
C ASP A 879 -2.33 18.63 -24.47
N TYR A 880 -1.91 18.94 -23.24
CA TYR A 880 -0.53 18.64 -22.82
C TYR A 880 -0.23 17.12 -22.84
N VAL A 881 -1.21 16.27 -22.51
CA VAL A 881 -1.08 14.80 -22.58
C VAL A 881 -0.81 14.37 -24.01
N GLN A 882 -1.53 14.93 -24.99
CA GLN A 882 -1.29 14.64 -26.40
C GLN A 882 0.12 15.05 -26.85
N ALA A 883 0.62 16.18 -26.35
CA ALA A 883 1.99 16.63 -26.62
C ALA A 883 3.03 15.67 -26.03
N GLN A 884 2.81 15.16 -24.81
CA GLN A 884 3.64 14.13 -24.19
C GLN A 884 3.62 12.84 -25.01
N ASN A 885 2.45 12.34 -25.41
CA ASN A 885 2.31 11.13 -26.21
C ASN A 885 3.02 11.24 -27.58
N ASN A 886 2.98 12.41 -28.20
CA ASN A 886 3.73 12.67 -29.43
C ASN A 886 5.25 12.64 -29.18
N LEU A 887 5.71 13.20 -28.06
CA LEU A 887 7.12 13.21 -27.69
C LEU A 887 7.64 11.80 -27.36
N ILE A 888 6.88 10.99 -26.65
CA ILE A 888 7.21 9.57 -26.36
C ILE A 888 7.48 8.81 -27.67
N LYS A 889 6.61 8.98 -28.67
CA LYS A 889 6.74 8.32 -29.97
C LYS A 889 7.94 8.80 -30.80
N THR A 890 8.35 10.05 -30.65
CA THR A 890 9.32 10.72 -31.54
C THR A 890 10.70 10.98 -30.91
N VAL A 891 10.83 10.91 -29.57
CA VAL A 891 12.10 11.18 -28.87
C VAL A 891 13.22 10.26 -29.39
N SER A 892 14.36 10.85 -29.77
CA SER A 892 15.48 10.08 -30.33
C SER A 892 16.37 9.49 -29.23
N PRO A 893 17.10 8.39 -29.52
CA PRO A 893 18.09 7.86 -28.59
C PRO A 893 19.20 8.87 -28.28
N GLU A 894 19.55 9.75 -29.23
CA GLU A 894 20.53 10.82 -29.03
C GLU A 894 20.05 11.86 -28.01
N THR A 895 18.75 12.21 -28.06
CA THR A 895 18.14 13.11 -27.07
C THR A 895 18.19 12.53 -25.67
N LEU A 896 17.83 11.24 -25.50
CA LEU A 896 17.91 10.55 -24.23
C LEU A 896 19.35 10.41 -23.73
N LYS A 897 20.30 10.10 -24.62
CA LYS A 897 21.72 10.06 -24.29
C LYS A 897 22.26 11.43 -23.86
N ALA A 898 21.85 12.49 -24.52
CA ALA A 898 22.24 13.87 -24.14
C ALA A 898 21.70 14.23 -22.75
N SER A 899 20.45 13.84 -22.43
CA SER A 899 19.88 13.99 -21.10
C SER A 899 20.67 13.19 -20.05
N ALA A 900 21.02 11.93 -20.36
CA ALA A 900 21.85 11.10 -19.47
C ALA A 900 23.25 11.73 -19.25
N ALA A 901 23.88 12.24 -20.30
CA ALA A 901 25.19 12.91 -20.21
C ALA A 901 25.16 14.14 -19.30
N ARG A 902 24.04 14.87 -19.30
CA ARG A 902 23.84 16.07 -18.46
C ARG A 902 23.58 15.77 -17.00
N TRP A 903 22.82 14.74 -16.70
CA TRP A 903 22.27 14.54 -15.35
C TRP A 903 22.89 13.39 -14.55
N LEU A 904 23.58 12.43 -15.20
CA LEU A 904 24.06 11.19 -14.58
C LEU A 904 25.57 11.17 -14.37
N ASP A 905 26.27 12.31 -14.33
CA ASP A 905 27.72 12.30 -14.08
C ASP A 905 28.02 11.87 -12.63
N PRO A 906 28.64 10.69 -12.40
CA PRO A 906 29.03 10.25 -11.07
C PRO A 906 29.91 11.24 -10.30
N ALA A 907 30.71 12.06 -11.00
CA ALA A 907 31.60 13.04 -10.39
C ALA A 907 30.86 14.24 -9.75
N GLU A 908 29.58 14.42 -10.06
CA GLU A 908 28.76 15.51 -9.53
C GLU A 908 27.77 15.05 -8.44
N MET A 909 27.82 13.77 -8.05
CA MET A 909 26.87 13.19 -7.11
C MET A 909 27.29 13.36 -5.65
N VAL A 910 26.31 13.68 -4.80
CA VAL A 910 26.43 13.45 -3.35
C VAL A 910 25.97 12.03 -3.05
N ILE A 911 26.68 11.33 -2.18
CA ILE A 911 26.43 9.95 -1.80
C ILE A 911 26.19 9.93 -0.30
N VAL A 912 24.95 9.73 0.14
CA VAL A 912 24.63 9.57 1.56
C VAL A 912 24.64 8.09 1.90
N VAL A 913 25.32 7.75 3.00
CA VAL A 913 25.32 6.39 3.57
C VAL A 913 24.94 6.49 5.03
N VAL A 914 23.84 5.87 5.41
CA VAL A 914 23.43 5.72 6.82
C VAL A 914 23.68 4.28 7.22
N GLY A 915 24.51 4.05 8.25
CA GLY A 915 24.85 2.70 8.69
C GLY A 915 25.90 2.68 9.81
N ASP A 916 26.34 1.52 10.20
CA ASP A 916 27.34 1.33 11.28
C ASP A 916 28.72 1.84 10.82
N LYS A 917 29.09 3.03 11.26
CA LYS A 917 30.35 3.69 10.90
C LYS A 917 31.57 2.81 11.19
N GLN A 918 31.58 2.07 12.29
CA GLN A 918 32.72 1.22 12.66
C GLN A 918 32.98 0.13 11.61
N LYS A 919 31.92 -0.37 10.96
CA LYS A 919 32.01 -1.39 9.89
C LYS A 919 32.25 -0.78 8.51
N LEU A 920 31.79 0.45 8.26
CA LEU A 920 31.72 1.05 6.94
C LEU A 920 32.88 2.00 6.60
N GLU A 921 33.44 2.77 7.56
CA GLU A 921 34.38 3.84 7.27
C GLU A 921 35.64 3.34 6.53
N LYS A 922 36.22 2.23 6.97
CA LYS A 922 37.40 1.66 6.32
C LYS A 922 37.07 1.07 4.93
N PRO A 923 36.04 0.23 4.73
CA PRO A 923 35.69 -0.25 3.40
C PRO A 923 35.31 0.87 2.41
N LEU A 924 34.58 1.90 2.85
CA LEU A 924 34.22 3.05 1.99
C LEU A 924 35.43 3.78 1.43
N SER A 925 36.57 3.80 2.12
CA SER A 925 37.82 4.40 1.61
C SER A 925 38.33 3.74 0.33
N GLU A 926 37.96 2.49 0.05
CA GLU A 926 38.31 1.78 -1.18
C GLU A 926 37.66 2.36 -2.44
N LEU A 927 36.63 3.21 -2.28
CA LEU A 927 36.01 3.92 -3.40
C LEU A 927 36.85 5.10 -3.90
N HIS A 928 37.89 5.49 -3.17
CA HIS A 928 38.76 6.64 -3.49
C HIS A 928 37.99 7.96 -3.68
N LEU A 929 36.87 8.12 -3.02
CA LEU A 929 36.05 9.33 -2.96
C LEU A 929 36.24 10.04 -1.61
N PRO A 930 36.13 11.36 -1.56
CA PRO A 930 36.15 12.09 -0.28
C PRO A 930 35.04 11.57 0.63
N ILE A 931 35.37 11.33 1.91
CA ILE A 931 34.39 10.91 2.94
C ILE A 931 34.22 12.05 3.93
N TYR A 932 32.98 12.50 4.10
CA TYR A 932 32.60 13.58 5.03
C TYR A 932 31.72 12.98 6.14
N PRO A 933 32.10 13.06 7.40
CA PRO A 933 31.22 12.72 8.51
C PRO A 933 30.07 13.75 8.54
N LEU A 934 28.83 13.27 8.61
CA LEU A 934 27.65 14.12 8.71
C LEU A 934 26.90 13.81 10.00
N GLN A 935 26.67 14.86 10.80
CA GLN A 935 25.78 14.79 11.96
C GLN A 935 24.49 15.52 11.60
N LEU A 936 23.38 14.81 11.70
CA LEU A 936 22.05 15.40 11.65
C LEU A 936 21.65 15.86 13.05
N PRO A 937 20.70 16.79 13.18
CA PRO A 937 20.22 17.30 14.46
C PRO A 937 19.79 16.23 15.44
#